data_945508587052b62a5e7d10c5a9cd3438
#
_entry.id   945508587052b62a5e7d10c5a9cd3438
#
_cell.length_a   1.000
_cell.length_b   1.000
_cell.length_c   1.000
_cell.angle_alpha   90.00
_cell.angle_beta   90.00
_cell.angle_gamma   90.00
#
_symmetry.space_group_name_H-M   'P 1'
#
loop_
_entity.id
_entity.type
_entity.pdbx_description
1 polymer ?
#
loop_
_entity_poly.entity_id
_entity_poly.type
_entity_poly.pdbx_seq_one_letter_code
_entity_poly.pdbx_strand_id
1 'polypeptide(L)'
;MKDSKAAAREMTRRLAGALMLLAALLARPGPSHASAEAPDDAAALFKTTCAICHEVPETKAPPTATLRQLPAANILMAMEFGKMQPQAAGLKQEQRVRLAKWLAAEEDARRDAWITDRSCPSETPVAVTGRENWGLGRNNMRQAVEATIGRKDVARLELLWSIALPAVTTMRSQPVVAGDTVFLGSKGGHLLALDRHSGCVRWSFKTDAPVHSALTLDQTPDGTSTLFFADEMATVYAVDARTGKLRWHERVKWFPTSIISGPITYYDGLIYVPLSSFEVAAAGLPTHECCRTHGGIAALDAMTGAAVWRFDTTPQAAKTTINRDGVQMWGPSGAVVWNSPTVDARRGALYFGTGQNSSSPATATSDAIIALDLKTGAKRWVFQALANDAWNAACLSGGASCPAENGPDFDFGASVILVERRKGDLLLAGQKSGEVFALDPDRNGAVVWRKRVGSGSSNGGVHHGMATDGKRAYVAIADPERKIAGYVPKPGVYALDVADGALRWSQPVQRGCTFDPADAPLVGLAEMAKGKSERSPWPACSYYYGHSAAAVVANGVVYAGALDGKLRMFDAGNGKVLRVIDTKVPYQATNGIAGHGGAIDVGGATVNGDQLFILSGYGMFGQMPGNMLLVYGLKTAR
;
A
#
# COMPACT_ATOMS: atom_id res chain seq x y z
N MET A 1 8.89 -18.97 -85.12
CA MET A 1 8.29 -18.93 -83.73
C MET A 1 9.32 -18.91 -82.60
N LYS A 2 10.62 -18.72 -82.83
CA LYS A 2 11.65 -18.64 -81.77
C LYS A 2 12.09 -17.21 -81.45
N ASP A 3 11.89 -16.27 -82.36
CA ASP A 3 12.40 -14.89 -82.22
C ASP A 3 11.44 -13.93 -81.48
N SER A 4 10.17 -14.27 -81.30
CA SER A 4 9.21 -13.39 -80.60
C SER A 4 9.28 -13.51 -79.05
N LYS A 5 9.88 -14.60 -78.51
CA LYS A 5 10.03 -14.82 -77.08
C LYS A 5 11.29 -14.14 -76.49
N ALA A 6 12.29 -13.84 -77.31
CA ALA A 6 13.49 -13.14 -76.87
C ALA A 6 13.23 -11.63 -76.70
N ALA A 7 12.51 -11.02 -77.62
CA ALA A 7 12.15 -9.61 -77.58
C ALA A 7 11.21 -9.24 -76.40
N ALA A 8 10.30 -10.15 -76.06
CA ALA A 8 9.39 -9.98 -74.90
C ALA A 8 10.12 -10.06 -73.53
N ARG A 9 11.18 -10.86 -73.44
CA ARG A 9 11.99 -10.96 -72.21
C ARG A 9 12.93 -9.76 -71.98
N GLU A 10 13.41 -9.14 -73.06
CA GLU A 10 14.28 -7.96 -73.01
C GLU A 10 13.47 -6.70 -72.61
N MET A 11 12.24 -6.59 -73.13
CA MET A 11 11.33 -5.46 -72.79
C MET A 11 10.81 -5.55 -71.35
N THR A 12 10.58 -6.76 -70.81
CA THR A 12 10.18 -6.96 -69.41
C THR A 12 11.32 -6.65 -68.44
N ARG A 13 12.58 -6.94 -68.79
CA ARG A 13 13.76 -6.59 -67.98
C ARG A 13 14.05 -5.09 -67.97
N ARG A 14 13.82 -4.37 -69.06
CA ARG A 14 13.99 -2.92 -69.11
C ARG A 14 12.88 -2.15 -68.36
N LEU A 15 11.65 -2.65 -68.38
CA LEU A 15 10.55 -2.11 -67.59
C LEU A 15 10.70 -2.37 -66.07
N ALA A 16 11.22 -3.52 -65.67
CA ALA A 16 11.49 -3.83 -64.27
C ALA A 16 12.66 -3.01 -63.72
N GLY A 17 13.71 -2.71 -64.53
CA GLY A 17 14.82 -1.84 -64.16
C GLY A 17 14.40 -0.38 -63.99
N ALA A 18 13.50 0.14 -64.83
CA ALA A 18 12.98 1.50 -64.76
C ALA A 18 12.01 1.72 -63.60
N LEU A 19 11.21 0.74 -63.23
CA LEU A 19 10.35 0.80 -62.02
C LEU A 19 11.15 0.72 -60.71
N MET A 20 12.26 0.00 -60.66
CA MET A 20 13.13 -0.01 -59.48
C MET A 20 13.93 1.29 -59.30
N LEU A 21 14.29 2.00 -60.34
CA LEU A 21 14.94 3.30 -60.25
C LEU A 21 13.96 4.43 -59.91
N LEU A 22 12.68 4.36 -60.28
CA LEU A 22 11.65 5.31 -59.85
C LEU A 22 11.21 5.10 -58.39
N ALA A 23 11.20 3.87 -57.93
CA ALA A 23 10.91 3.55 -56.50
C ALA A 23 12.05 3.99 -55.55
N ALA A 24 13.30 4.01 -56.02
CA ALA A 24 14.45 4.48 -55.26
C ALA A 24 14.56 6.02 -55.16
N LEU A 25 13.87 6.75 -56.02
CA LEU A 25 13.87 8.23 -56.04
C LEU A 25 12.68 8.82 -55.24
N LEU A 26 11.67 8.01 -54.89
CA LEU A 26 10.53 8.43 -54.07
C LEU A 26 10.67 8.04 -52.57
N ALA A 27 11.66 7.26 -52.21
CA ALA A 27 12.00 6.95 -50.83
C ALA A 27 13.15 7.81 -50.30
N ARG A 28 13.03 9.15 -50.43
CA ARG A 28 13.76 10.03 -49.52
C ARG A 28 12.98 9.95 -48.18
N PRO A 29 13.60 9.48 -47.08
CA PRO A 29 13.03 9.73 -45.76
C PRO A 29 12.97 11.27 -45.64
N GLY A 30 11.76 11.80 -45.48
CA GLY A 30 11.58 13.15 -44.98
C GLY A 30 12.41 13.33 -43.72
N PRO A 31 12.85 14.52 -43.37
CA PRO A 31 13.55 14.72 -42.13
C PRO A 31 12.64 14.14 -41.05
N SER A 32 13.05 13.01 -40.47
CA SER A 32 12.49 12.56 -39.20
C SER A 32 12.69 13.75 -38.28
N HIS A 33 11.59 14.40 -37.87
CA HIS A 33 11.62 15.19 -36.66
C HIS A 33 12.04 14.21 -35.57
N ALA A 34 13.36 14.08 -35.40
CA ALA A 34 13.91 13.59 -34.14
C ALA A 34 13.31 14.55 -33.13
N SER A 35 12.32 14.08 -32.38
CA SER A 35 11.86 14.78 -31.19
C SER A 35 13.13 14.98 -30.36
N ALA A 36 13.56 16.24 -30.24
CA ALA A 36 14.74 16.58 -29.45
C ALA A 36 14.54 15.91 -28.11
N GLU A 37 15.46 15.02 -27.76
CA GLU A 37 15.39 14.31 -26.49
C GLU A 37 15.35 15.37 -25.40
N ALA A 38 14.31 15.32 -24.54
CA ALA A 38 14.11 16.35 -23.51
C ALA A 38 15.40 16.47 -22.68
N PRO A 39 15.87 17.70 -22.38
CA PRO A 39 17.13 17.92 -21.71
C PRO A 39 17.21 17.13 -20.40
N ASP A 40 18.37 16.55 -20.11
CA ASP A 40 18.61 15.75 -18.92
C ASP A 40 18.82 16.61 -17.64
N ASP A 41 19.06 17.91 -17.82
CA ASP A 41 19.19 18.88 -16.72
C ASP A 41 17.79 19.27 -16.18
N ALA A 42 17.60 19.12 -14.86
CA ALA A 42 16.34 19.41 -14.19
C ALA A 42 15.90 20.87 -14.33
N ALA A 43 16.83 21.83 -14.29
CA ALA A 43 16.51 23.25 -14.47
C ALA A 43 16.06 23.53 -15.92
N ALA A 44 16.70 22.91 -16.90
CA ALA A 44 16.30 23.02 -18.29
C ALA A 44 14.94 22.34 -18.55
N LEU A 45 14.67 21.19 -17.95
CA LEU A 45 13.36 20.53 -17.98
C LEU A 45 12.27 21.42 -17.40
N PHE A 46 12.52 22.04 -16.23
CA PHE A 46 11.57 22.97 -15.63
C PHE A 46 11.27 24.14 -16.54
N LYS A 47 12.32 24.78 -17.08
CA LYS A 47 12.19 25.94 -17.95
C LYS A 47 11.39 25.64 -19.23
N THR A 48 11.56 24.45 -19.82
CA THR A 48 10.89 24.08 -21.08
C THR A 48 9.49 23.53 -20.88
N THR A 49 9.19 22.91 -19.74
CA THR A 49 7.94 22.15 -19.53
C THR A 49 7.02 22.80 -18.52
N CYS A 50 7.55 23.41 -17.45
CA CYS A 50 6.79 23.84 -16.29
C CYS A 50 6.68 25.36 -16.15
N ALA A 51 7.77 26.11 -16.47
CA ALA A 51 7.84 27.55 -16.28
C ALA A 51 6.77 28.32 -17.05
N ILE A 52 6.33 27.79 -18.21
CA ILE A 52 5.26 28.38 -19.03
C ILE A 52 3.95 28.61 -18.24
N CYS A 53 3.72 27.84 -17.16
CA CYS A 53 2.58 28.02 -16.26
C CYS A 53 3.01 28.54 -14.89
N HIS A 54 4.11 28.01 -14.33
CA HIS A 54 4.49 28.28 -12.93
C HIS A 54 5.30 29.57 -12.74
N GLU A 55 5.75 30.22 -13.82
CA GLU A 55 6.39 31.55 -13.80
C GLU A 55 5.55 32.64 -14.47
N VAL A 56 4.31 32.30 -14.87
CA VAL A 56 3.38 33.22 -15.55
C VAL A 56 2.17 33.45 -14.64
N PRO A 57 2.03 34.63 -14.00
CA PRO A 57 0.99 34.91 -12.99
C PRO A 57 -0.45 34.69 -13.51
N GLU A 58 -0.69 34.94 -14.80
CA GLU A 58 -2.00 34.86 -15.45
C GLU A 58 -2.56 33.44 -15.50
N THR A 59 -1.70 32.42 -15.40
CA THR A 59 -2.11 31.01 -15.48
C THR A 59 -2.79 30.50 -14.20
N LYS A 60 -2.70 31.23 -13.09
CA LYS A 60 -3.15 30.80 -11.76
C LYS A 60 -2.48 29.50 -11.25
N ALA A 61 -1.41 29.04 -11.90
CA ALA A 61 -0.59 27.97 -11.39
C ALA A 61 0.17 28.42 -10.12
N PRO A 62 0.42 27.54 -9.14
CA PRO A 62 1.25 27.92 -8.00
C PRO A 62 2.63 28.40 -8.48
N PRO A 63 3.13 29.55 -8.03
CA PRO A 63 4.44 30.04 -8.48
C PRO A 63 5.57 29.08 -8.03
N THR A 64 6.70 29.12 -8.74
CA THR A 64 7.88 28.27 -8.47
C THR A 64 8.32 28.32 -7.00
N ALA A 65 8.24 29.51 -6.36
CA ALA A 65 8.55 29.68 -4.94
C ALA A 65 7.66 28.80 -4.03
N THR A 66 6.37 28.62 -4.38
CA THR A 66 5.47 27.71 -3.66
C THR A 66 5.81 26.26 -3.93
N LEU A 67 6.17 25.89 -5.16
CA LEU A 67 6.59 24.51 -5.48
C LEU A 67 7.84 24.13 -4.68
N ARG A 68 8.78 25.04 -4.51
CA ARG A 68 10.02 24.83 -3.73
C ARG A 68 9.80 24.59 -2.24
N GLN A 69 8.59 24.87 -1.73
CA GLN A 69 8.20 24.59 -0.33
C GLN A 69 7.55 23.20 -0.17
N LEU A 70 7.35 22.45 -1.26
CA LEU A 70 6.76 21.12 -1.23
C LEU A 70 7.85 20.04 -1.14
N PRO A 71 7.59 18.91 -0.45
CA PRO A 71 8.47 17.75 -0.53
C PRO A 71 8.61 17.23 -1.96
N ALA A 72 9.77 16.71 -2.33
CA ALA A 72 9.99 16.08 -3.63
C ALA A 72 8.95 14.98 -3.92
N ALA A 73 8.62 14.18 -2.91
CA ALA A 73 7.60 13.15 -3.01
C ALA A 73 6.23 13.69 -3.45
N ASN A 74 5.80 14.83 -2.90
CA ASN A 74 4.53 15.46 -3.26
C ASN A 74 4.53 16.02 -4.69
N ILE A 75 5.65 16.62 -5.10
CA ILE A 75 5.84 17.13 -6.46
C ILE A 75 5.79 15.96 -7.46
N LEU A 76 6.49 14.87 -7.16
CA LEU A 76 6.48 13.66 -7.99
C LEU A 76 5.06 13.07 -8.12
N MET A 77 4.35 12.95 -7.00
CA MET A 77 2.97 12.45 -7.00
C MET A 77 2.03 13.33 -7.83
N ALA A 78 2.22 14.65 -7.81
CA ALA A 78 1.44 15.56 -8.66
C ALA A 78 1.68 15.33 -10.16
N MET A 79 2.90 14.97 -10.55
CA MET A 79 3.27 14.65 -11.94
C MET A 79 2.85 13.24 -12.36
N GLU A 80 2.81 12.28 -11.44
CA GLU A 80 2.50 10.87 -11.76
C GLU A 80 1.00 10.55 -11.71
N PHE A 81 0.28 11.10 -10.74
CA PHE A 81 -1.12 10.77 -10.48
C PHE A 81 -2.02 11.99 -10.26
N GLY A 82 -1.44 13.19 -10.18
CA GLY A 82 -2.15 14.42 -9.87
C GLY A 82 -2.37 15.33 -11.07
N LYS A 83 -2.63 16.60 -10.78
CA LYS A 83 -2.98 17.62 -11.79
C LYS A 83 -1.92 17.88 -12.85
N MET A 84 -0.66 17.56 -12.56
CA MET A 84 0.46 17.78 -13.49
C MET A 84 0.73 16.56 -14.39
N GLN A 85 -0.01 15.48 -14.24
CA GLN A 85 0.16 14.28 -15.05
C GLN A 85 0.10 14.54 -16.57
N PRO A 86 -0.86 15.31 -17.12
CA PRO A 86 -0.89 15.58 -18.56
C PRO A 86 0.33 16.35 -19.04
N GLN A 87 0.80 17.34 -18.27
CA GLN A 87 1.96 18.17 -18.61
C GLN A 87 3.27 17.40 -18.51
N ALA A 88 3.34 16.44 -17.59
CA ALA A 88 4.51 15.58 -17.37
C ALA A 88 4.51 14.31 -18.23
N ALA A 89 3.48 14.05 -19.03
CA ALA A 89 3.31 12.81 -19.80
C ALA A 89 4.48 12.54 -20.79
N GLY A 90 5.08 13.59 -21.33
CA GLY A 90 6.24 13.49 -22.23
C GLY A 90 7.58 13.26 -21.52
N LEU A 91 7.64 13.32 -20.19
CA LEU A 91 8.87 13.11 -19.42
C LEU A 91 9.02 11.64 -19.04
N LYS A 92 10.25 11.12 -19.14
CA LYS A 92 10.62 9.82 -18.55
C LYS A 92 10.49 9.92 -17.01
N GLN A 93 10.31 8.79 -16.34
CA GLN A 93 10.14 8.81 -14.87
C GLN A 93 11.38 9.34 -14.17
N GLU A 94 12.58 8.96 -14.62
CA GLU A 94 13.84 9.44 -14.07
C GLU A 94 13.96 10.97 -14.18
N GLN A 95 13.42 11.56 -15.24
CA GLN A 95 13.34 13.00 -15.43
C GLN A 95 12.35 13.64 -14.45
N ARG A 96 11.18 13.04 -14.22
CA ARG A 96 10.21 13.50 -13.22
C ARG A 96 10.78 13.44 -11.80
N VAL A 97 11.48 12.35 -11.46
CA VAL A 97 12.16 12.20 -10.17
C VAL A 97 13.23 13.27 -9.98
N ARG A 98 14.10 13.49 -10.98
CA ARG A 98 15.13 14.54 -10.92
C ARG A 98 14.54 15.94 -10.77
N LEU A 99 13.49 16.23 -11.54
CA LEU A 99 12.79 17.51 -11.48
C LEU A 99 12.19 17.77 -10.10
N ALA A 100 11.53 16.77 -9.51
CA ALA A 100 10.96 16.86 -8.17
C ALA A 100 12.03 17.09 -7.10
N LYS A 101 13.13 16.34 -7.16
CA LYS A 101 14.27 16.50 -6.24
C LYS A 101 14.94 17.87 -6.38
N TRP A 102 15.10 18.37 -7.59
CA TRP A 102 15.68 19.68 -7.85
C TRP A 102 14.82 20.82 -7.29
N LEU A 103 13.50 20.76 -7.50
CA LEU A 103 12.57 21.76 -6.98
C LEU A 103 12.57 21.78 -5.43
N ALA A 104 12.63 20.63 -4.80
CA ALA A 104 12.48 20.50 -3.34
C ALA A 104 13.82 20.51 -2.58
N ALA A 105 14.96 20.62 -3.25
CA ALA A 105 16.28 20.31 -2.67
C ALA A 105 16.56 21.03 -1.34
N GLU A 106 16.30 22.34 -1.24
CA GLU A 106 16.53 23.13 -0.03
C GLU A 106 15.56 22.76 1.09
N GLU A 107 14.29 22.60 0.75
CA GLU A 107 13.24 22.29 1.70
C GLU A 107 13.36 20.86 2.24
N ASP A 108 13.69 19.90 1.38
CA ASP A 108 13.97 18.52 1.80
C ASP A 108 15.20 18.49 2.72
N ALA A 109 16.28 19.19 2.38
CA ALA A 109 17.47 19.29 3.24
C ALA A 109 17.12 19.86 4.63
N ARG A 110 16.33 20.92 4.68
CA ARG A 110 15.87 21.53 5.92
C ARG A 110 14.99 20.58 6.76
N ARG A 111 14.10 19.84 6.09
CA ARG A 111 13.24 18.86 6.77
C ARG A 111 14.01 17.64 7.26
N ASP A 112 15.02 17.23 6.55
CA ASP A 112 15.81 16.03 6.84
C ASP A 112 16.95 16.32 7.84
N ALA A 113 17.26 17.58 8.17
CA ALA A 113 18.37 17.97 9.05
C ALA A 113 18.36 17.23 10.41
N TRP A 114 17.17 16.99 10.99
CA TRP A 114 17.03 16.25 12.24
C TRP A 114 17.62 14.82 12.18
N ILE A 115 17.68 14.21 10.99
CA ILE A 115 18.26 12.86 10.79
C ILE A 115 19.74 12.89 11.17
N THR A 116 20.46 13.92 10.72
CA THR A 116 21.87 14.13 11.07
C THR A 116 22.02 14.59 12.53
N ASP A 117 21.20 15.53 12.98
CA ASP A 117 21.25 16.08 14.35
C ASP A 117 20.98 15.02 15.42
N ARG A 118 20.26 13.96 15.05
CA ARG A 118 19.90 12.84 15.94
C ARG A 118 20.64 11.54 15.61
N SER A 119 21.76 11.64 14.88
CA SER A 119 22.61 10.48 14.61
C SER A 119 23.10 9.84 15.90
N CYS A 120 23.13 8.51 15.94
CA CYS A 120 23.73 7.79 17.06
C CYS A 120 25.25 8.01 17.09
N PRO A 121 25.91 7.92 18.26
CA PRO A 121 27.38 7.86 18.35
C PRO A 121 27.92 6.74 17.44
N SER A 122 29.02 7.03 16.74
CA SER A 122 29.53 6.24 15.61
C SER A 122 29.95 4.79 15.93
N GLU A 123 30.06 4.43 17.20
CA GLU A 123 30.65 3.16 17.63
C GLU A 123 29.61 2.09 18.01
N THR A 124 28.31 2.35 17.86
CA THR A 124 27.29 1.37 18.24
C THR A 124 27.08 0.38 17.10
N PRO A 125 27.54 -0.89 17.22
CA PRO A 125 27.31 -1.89 16.18
C PRO A 125 25.82 -2.08 15.94
N VAL A 126 25.38 -2.12 14.67
CA VAL A 126 24.01 -2.44 14.33
C VAL A 126 23.83 -3.95 14.44
N ALA A 127 23.40 -4.42 15.59
CA ALA A 127 22.98 -5.81 15.76
C ALA A 127 21.61 -5.99 15.11
N VAL A 128 21.60 -6.68 13.96
CA VAL A 128 20.36 -7.10 13.29
C VAL A 128 20.26 -8.61 13.46
N THR A 129 19.31 -9.04 14.29
CA THR A 129 19.05 -10.46 14.55
C THR A 129 17.59 -10.77 14.34
N GLY A 130 17.31 -11.92 13.75
CA GLY A 130 15.93 -12.37 13.53
C GLY A 130 15.39 -12.06 12.13
N ARG A 131 14.13 -12.39 11.96
CA ARG A 131 13.32 -12.20 10.75
C ARG A 131 12.02 -11.59 11.17
N GLU A 132 11.56 -10.57 10.50
CA GLU A 132 10.30 -9.93 10.82
C GLU A 132 9.63 -9.37 9.57
N ASN A 133 8.32 -9.48 9.51
CA ASN A 133 7.50 -9.00 8.41
C ASN A 133 6.13 -8.54 8.93
N TRP A 134 5.26 -8.11 8.03
CA TRP A 134 3.89 -7.71 8.32
C TRP A 134 3.12 -8.69 9.21
N GLY A 135 3.22 -9.98 8.89
CA GLY A 135 2.46 -11.05 9.55
C GLY A 135 3.07 -11.57 10.82
N LEU A 136 4.26 -11.08 11.24
CA LEU A 136 5.08 -11.64 12.30
C LEU A 136 5.37 -13.14 12.06
N GLY A 137 5.62 -13.48 10.80
CA GLY A 137 5.89 -14.83 10.29
C GLY A 137 5.24 -15.08 8.93
N ARG A 138 5.64 -16.16 8.25
CA ARG A 138 5.21 -16.52 6.88
C ARG A 138 3.72 -16.83 6.74
N ASN A 139 3.07 -17.22 7.81
CA ASN A 139 1.66 -17.61 7.88
C ASN A 139 0.72 -16.49 8.33
N ASN A 140 1.22 -15.28 8.47
CA ASN A 140 0.48 -14.04 8.75
C ASN A 140 -0.40 -14.09 10.03
N MET A 141 -0.01 -14.87 11.04
CA MET A 141 -0.78 -15.00 12.29
C MET A 141 -0.85 -13.73 13.13
N ARG A 142 0.07 -12.79 12.92
CA ARG A 142 0.21 -11.56 13.73
C ARG A 142 0.28 -11.86 15.23
N GLN A 143 0.95 -12.96 15.56
CA GLN A 143 1.27 -13.36 16.91
C GLN A 143 2.70 -12.97 17.23
N ALA A 144 2.89 -11.98 18.10
CA ALA A 144 4.21 -11.50 18.49
C ALA A 144 4.82 -12.45 19.54
N VAL A 145 5.48 -13.50 19.06
CA VAL A 145 6.07 -14.55 19.93
C VAL A 145 7.31 -14.07 20.68
N GLU A 146 8.00 -13.05 20.15
CA GLU A 146 9.18 -12.43 20.77
C GLU A 146 8.81 -11.45 21.90
N ALA A 147 7.52 -11.12 22.07
CA ALA A 147 7.08 -10.16 23.07
C ALA A 147 7.22 -10.74 24.49
N THR A 148 7.69 -9.91 25.42
CA THR A 148 7.74 -10.22 26.85
C THR A 148 6.66 -9.50 27.65
N ILE A 149 6.06 -8.44 27.09
CA ILE A 149 4.94 -7.71 27.68
C ILE A 149 3.72 -8.61 27.78
N GLY A 150 3.18 -8.79 28.99
CA GLY A 150 1.97 -9.56 29.24
C GLY A 150 0.88 -8.75 29.94
N ARG A 151 -0.22 -9.42 30.31
CA ARG A 151 -1.41 -8.78 30.92
C ARG A 151 -1.12 -7.90 32.13
N LYS A 152 -0.14 -8.27 32.96
CA LYS A 152 0.23 -7.52 34.18
C LYS A 152 1.06 -6.27 33.87
N ASP A 153 1.64 -6.22 32.70
CA ASP A 153 2.60 -5.18 32.32
C ASP A 153 1.94 -4.01 31.60
N VAL A 154 0.86 -4.27 30.85
CA VAL A 154 0.24 -3.24 30.00
C VAL A 154 -0.21 -1.99 30.77
N ALA A 155 -0.62 -2.13 32.02
CA ALA A 155 -1.00 -0.99 32.86
C ALA A 155 0.19 -0.09 33.25
N ARG A 156 1.42 -0.63 33.23
CA ARG A 156 2.66 0.05 33.64
C ARG A 156 3.49 0.59 32.48
N LEU A 157 3.04 0.40 31.23
CA LEU A 157 3.75 0.90 30.05
C LEU A 157 3.81 2.44 30.09
N GLU A 158 4.98 3.01 29.87
CA GLU A 158 5.20 4.46 29.78
C GLU A 158 5.80 4.79 28.41
N LEU A 159 5.57 6.01 27.92
CA LEU A 159 6.23 6.51 26.71
C LEU A 159 7.72 6.66 27.01
N LEU A 160 8.56 5.91 26.30
CA LEU A 160 10.01 5.94 26.46
C LEU A 160 10.64 7.02 25.56
N TRP A 161 10.26 6.99 24.28
CA TRP A 161 10.70 7.96 23.28
C TRP A 161 9.71 8.02 22.12
N SER A 162 9.86 9.03 21.28
CA SER A 162 8.99 9.22 20.12
C SER A 162 9.73 9.94 18.98
N ILE A 163 9.29 9.72 17.75
CA ILE A 163 9.76 10.41 16.56
C ILE A 163 8.56 11.06 15.87
N ALA A 164 8.68 12.34 15.55
CA ALA A 164 7.76 13.04 14.65
C ALA A 164 8.40 13.16 13.26
N LEU A 165 7.71 12.70 12.23
CA LEU A 165 8.18 12.79 10.85
C LEU A 165 7.68 14.09 10.21
N PRO A 166 8.59 15.00 9.76
CA PRO A 166 8.18 16.27 9.15
C PRO A 166 7.38 16.08 7.86
N ALA A 167 6.37 16.91 7.65
CA ALA A 167 5.52 16.91 6.44
C ALA A 167 4.83 15.57 6.13
N VAL A 168 4.80 14.64 7.06
CA VAL A 168 4.05 13.39 6.98
C VAL A 168 2.69 13.56 7.66
N THR A 169 1.63 13.05 7.03
CA THR A 169 0.26 13.06 7.57
C THR A 169 -0.31 11.64 7.68
N THR A 170 0.48 10.65 7.25
CA THR A 170 0.06 9.25 7.18
C THR A 170 1.22 8.34 7.56
N MET A 171 1.10 7.67 8.68
CA MET A 171 2.03 6.67 9.21
C MET A 171 1.54 5.28 8.80
N ARG A 172 2.13 4.71 7.74
CA ARG A 172 1.58 3.48 7.12
C ARG A 172 2.51 2.28 7.21
N SER A 173 3.81 2.47 7.02
CA SER A 173 4.77 1.38 6.98
C SER A 173 4.99 0.82 8.39
N GLN A 174 4.46 -0.39 8.66
CA GLN A 174 4.65 -1.06 9.95
C GLN A 174 6.16 -1.15 10.27
N PRO A 175 6.60 -0.73 11.47
CA PRO A 175 7.99 -0.86 11.86
C PRO A 175 8.38 -2.33 12.03
N VAL A 176 9.61 -2.65 11.63
CA VAL A 176 10.28 -3.93 11.86
C VAL A 176 11.30 -3.74 12.99
N VAL A 177 11.28 -4.64 13.97
CA VAL A 177 12.19 -4.60 15.12
C VAL A 177 13.07 -5.83 15.11
N ALA A 178 14.39 -5.62 15.06
CA ALA A 178 15.36 -6.72 14.97
C ALA A 178 16.59 -6.42 15.83
N GLY A 179 16.75 -7.18 16.91
CA GLY A 179 17.76 -6.89 17.93
C GLY A 179 17.56 -5.51 18.54
N ASP A 180 18.57 -4.67 18.49
CA ASP A 180 18.53 -3.29 19.02
C ASP A 180 18.17 -2.24 17.97
N THR A 181 17.61 -2.64 16.84
CA THR A 181 17.29 -1.73 15.74
C THR A 181 15.81 -1.77 15.39
N VAL A 182 15.23 -0.58 15.21
CA VAL A 182 13.88 -0.37 14.67
C VAL A 182 13.99 0.20 13.26
N PHE A 183 13.44 -0.48 12.28
CA PHE A 183 13.37 0.00 10.92
C PHE A 183 12.00 0.59 10.63
N LEU A 184 11.97 1.79 10.05
CA LEU A 184 10.76 2.54 9.76
C LEU A 184 10.78 3.10 8.35
N GLY A 185 9.81 2.73 7.55
CA GLY A 185 9.53 3.38 6.26
C GLY A 185 8.67 4.63 6.44
N SER A 186 8.95 5.66 5.66
CA SER A 186 8.28 6.96 5.77
C SER A 186 7.63 7.40 4.47
N LYS A 187 6.45 8.01 4.59
CA LYS A 187 5.82 8.75 3.48
C LYS A 187 6.61 10.00 3.07
N GLY A 188 7.61 10.40 3.85
CA GLY A 188 8.61 11.41 3.47
C GLY A 188 9.70 10.90 2.54
N GLY A 189 9.67 9.62 2.13
CA GLY A 189 10.65 9.03 1.23
C GLY A 189 11.94 8.58 1.92
N HIS A 190 11.86 8.11 3.16
CA HIS A 190 13.01 7.57 3.90
C HIS A 190 12.71 6.19 4.44
N LEU A 191 13.74 5.33 4.42
CA LEU A 191 13.89 4.20 5.30
C LEU A 191 14.87 4.61 6.40
N LEU A 192 14.46 4.49 7.66
CA LEU A 192 15.24 4.85 8.84
C LEU A 192 15.57 3.59 9.63
N ALA A 193 16.82 3.49 10.10
CA ALA A 193 17.21 2.57 11.16
C ALA A 193 17.45 3.37 12.43
N LEU A 194 16.65 3.09 13.44
CA LEU A 194 16.67 3.79 14.73
C LEU A 194 17.19 2.85 15.82
N ASP A 195 17.94 3.39 16.76
CA ASP A 195 18.26 2.66 17.98
C ASP A 195 17.00 2.41 18.79
N ARG A 196 16.78 1.17 19.18
CA ARG A 196 15.58 0.71 19.86
C ARG A 196 15.33 1.40 21.20
N HIS A 197 16.39 1.77 21.92
CA HIS A 197 16.31 2.28 23.28
C HIS A 197 16.21 3.81 23.35
N SER A 198 16.87 4.50 22.43
CA SER A 198 16.98 5.95 22.42
C SER A 198 16.25 6.66 21.28
N GLY A 199 15.94 5.94 20.21
CA GLY A 199 15.37 6.53 18.98
C GLY A 199 16.38 7.35 18.17
N CYS A 200 17.69 7.31 18.47
CA CYS A 200 18.68 7.96 17.61
C CYS A 200 18.80 7.26 16.26
N VAL A 201 19.19 7.98 15.23
CA VAL A 201 19.31 7.47 13.86
C VAL A 201 20.65 6.78 13.67
N ARG A 202 20.63 5.47 13.40
CA ARG A 202 21.81 4.67 13.08
C ARG A 202 22.24 4.89 11.64
N TRP A 203 21.28 4.89 10.72
CA TRP A 203 21.45 5.23 9.32
C TRP A 203 20.08 5.57 8.69
N SER A 204 20.12 6.23 7.55
CA SER A 204 18.96 6.49 6.72
C SER A 204 19.26 6.19 5.26
N PHE A 205 18.22 5.76 4.52
CA PHE A 205 18.24 5.57 3.08
C PHE A 205 17.10 6.36 2.45
N LYS A 206 17.40 7.22 1.46
CA LYS A 206 16.38 8.04 0.79
C LYS A 206 15.90 7.35 -0.48
N THR A 207 14.59 7.17 -0.58
CA THR A 207 13.89 6.63 -1.77
C THR A 207 13.51 7.75 -2.74
N ASP A 208 13.14 7.38 -3.95
CA ASP A 208 12.67 8.34 -4.96
C ASP A 208 11.22 8.76 -4.75
N ALA A 209 10.42 7.91 -4.09
CA ALA A 209 9.01 8.15 -3.80
C ALA A 209 8.68 7.72 -2.35
N PRO A 210 7.50 8.08 -1.81
CA PRO A 210 7.09 7.70 -0.47
C PRO A 210 7.15 6.18 -0.24
N VAL A 211 7.70 5.74 0.90
CA VAL A 211 7.62 4.33 1.31
C VAL A 211 6.21 4.05 1.79
N HIS A 212 5.52 3.14 1.11
CA HIS A 212 4.10 2.89 1.32
C HIS A 212 3.84 1.51 1.92
N SER A 213 4.59 0.49 1.50
CA SER A 213 4.46 -0.87 2.04
C SER A 213 5.09 -1.01 3.42
N ALA A 214 4.66 -2.00 4.19
CA ALA A 214 5.42 -2.43 5.35
C ALA A 214 6.75 -3.08 4.91
N LEU A 215 7.72 -3.08 5.82
CA LEU A 215 9.03 -3.65 5.58
C LEU A 215 9.01 -5.17 5.81
N THR A 216 9.92 -5.87 5.14
CA THR A 216 10.21 -7.28 5.40
C THR A 216 11.71 -7.44 5.60
N LEU A 217 12.11 -7.96 6.75
CA LEU A 217 13.49 -8.30 7.08
C LEU A 217 13.66 -9.80 7.02
N ASP A 218 14.60 -10.26 6.22
CA ASP A 218 15.00 -11.66 6.22
C ASP A 218 16.49 -11.82 5.86
N GLN A 219 17.00 -13.03 6.00
CA GLN A 219 18.36 -13.38 5.61
C GLN A 219 18.35 -13.97 4.20
N THR A 220 19.06 -13.32 3.29
CA THR A 220 19.28 -13.81 1.92
C THR A 220 20.24 -14.98 1.87
N PRO A 221 20.30 -15.76 0.77
CA PRO A 221 21.16 -16.95 0.66
C PRO A 221 22.65 -16.70 0.91
N ASP A 222 23.15 -15.49 0.69
CA ASP A 222 24.53 -15.07 0.99
C ASP A 222 24.77 -14.75 2.48
N GLY A 223 23.77 -14.95 3.34
CA GLY A 223 23.84 -14.67 4.78
C GLY A 223 23.61 -13.21 5.16
N THR A 224 23.31 -12.33 4.22
CA THR A 224 23.08 -10.90 4.50
C THR A 224 21.66 -10.67 5.04
N SER A 225 21.54 -9.96 6.17
CA SER A 225 20.26 -9.46 6.64
C SER A 225 19.79 -8.34 5.72
N THR A 226 18.70 -8.55 5.00
CA THR A 226 18.23 -7.67 3.94
C THR A 226 16.80 -7.17 4.25
N LEU A 227 16.60 -5.88 4.10
CA LEU A 227 15.28 -5.25 4.14
C LEU A 227 14.72 -5.17 2.72
N PHE A 228 13.53 -5.74 2.52
CA PHE A 228 12.74 -5.60 1.31
C PHE A 228 11.54 -4.71 1.56
N PHE A 229 11.32 -3.76 0.69
CA PHE A 229 10.17 -2.84 0.77
C PHE A 229 9.90 -2.21 -0.61
N ALA A 230 8.79 -1.49 -0.71
CA ALA A 230 8.44 -0.79 -1.94
C ALA A 230 7.97 0.64 -1.67
N ASP A 231 8.19 1.49 -2.67
CA ASP A 231 7.64 2.83 -2.72
C ASP A 231 6.31 2.90 -3.51
N GLU A 232 5.66 4.06 -3.49
CA GLU A 232 4.39 4.30 -4.18
C GLU A 232 4.50 4.26 -5.71
N MET A 233 5.71 4.35 -6.26
CA MET A 233 5.96 4.28 -7.70
C MET A 233 6.17 2.86 -8.21
N ALA A 234 5.87 1.86 -7.36
CA ALA A 234 6.09 0.44 -7.61
C ALA A 234 7.57 0.09 -7.84
N THR A 235 8.49 0.80 -7.19
CA THR A 235 9.89 0.40 -7.10
C THR A 235 10.08 -0.45 -5.85
N VAL A 236 10.65 -1.64 -6.03
CA VAL A 236 11.04 -2.55 -4.97
C VAL A 236 12.51 -2.34 -4.66
N TYR A 237 12.85 -2.30 -3.39
CA TYR A 237 14.21 -2.09 -2.90
C TYR A 237 14.66 -3.27 -2.05
N ALA A 238 15.93 -3.64 -2.18
CA ALA A 238 16.66 -4.47 -1.24
C ALA A 238 17.81 -3.67 -0.66
N VAL A 239 17.84 -3.53 0.67
CA VAL A 239 18.82 -2.72 1.40
C VAL A 239 19.47 -3.60 2.46
N ASP A 240 20.80 -3.54 2.58
CA ASP A 240 21.51 -4.18 3.68
C ASP A 240 21.06 -3.57 5.01
N ALA A 241 20.51 -4.38 5.89
CA ALA A 241 19.86 -3.91 7.11
C ALA A 241 20.86 -3.36 8.15
N ARG A 242 22.14 -3.73 8.08
CA ARG A 242 23.16 -3.26 9.00
C ARG A 242 23.71 -1.90 8.60
N THR A 243 23.81 -1.66 7.29
CA THR A 243 24.55 -0.50 6.76
C THR A 243 23.66 0.53 6.06
N GLY A 244 22.43 0.19 5.72
CA GLY A 244 21.56 1.03 4.91
C GLY A 244 21.98 1.12 3.44
N LYS A 245 22.97 0.32 3.00
CA LYS A 245 23.43 0.35 1.61
C LYS A 245 22.45 -0.38 0.69
N LEU A 246 22.15 0.28 -0.43
CA LEU A 246 21.34 -0.33 -1.50
C LEU A 246 22.06 -1.55 -2.05
N ARG A 247 21.37 -2.68 -2.12
CA ARG A 247 21.82 -3.89 -2.81
C ARG A 247 21.36 -3.88 -4.26
N TRP A 248 20.04 -3.69 -4.43
CA TRP A 248 19.41 -3.50 -5.73
C TRP A 248 18.07 -2.80 -5.55
N HIS A 249 17.56 -2.24 -6.62
CA HIS A 249 16.18 -1.82 -6.77
C HIS A 249 15.64 -2.24 -8.14
N GLU A 250 14.35 -2.57 -8.21
CA GLU A 250 13.70 -3.00 -9.44
C GLU A 250 12.30 -2.40 -9.54
N ARG A 251 11.95 -1.96 -10.72
CA ARG A 251 10.66 -1.35 -10.98
C ARG A 251 9.65 -2.39 -11.46
N VAL A 252 8.66 -2.68 -10.62
CA VAL A 252 7.61 -3.68 -10.88
C VAL A 252 6.32 -2.98 -11.30
N LYS A 253 6.40 -2.04 -12.24
CA LYS A 253 5.27 -1.25 -12.71
C LYS A 253 4.74 -1.80 -14.03
N TRP A 254 3.61 -2.51 -13.99
CA TRP A 254 3.01 -3.12 -15.18
C TRP A 254 2.16 -2.14 -15.99
N PHE A 255 1.57 -1.17 -15.33
CA PHE A 255 0.75 -0.10 -15.91
C PHE A 255 1.15 1.26 -15.33
N PRO A 256 0.84 2.37 -16.01
CA PRO A 256 1.15 3.71 -15.49
C PRO A 256 0.62 3.98 -14.08
N THR A 257 -0.55 3.41 -13.73
CA THR A 257 -1.22 3.58 -12.44
C THR A 257 -0.92 2.48 -11.43
N SER A 258 -0.04 1.52 -11.75
CA SER A 258 0.38 0.48 -10.79
C SER A 258 1.11 1.07 -9.59
N ILE A 259 0.77 0.57 -8.41
CA ILE A 259 1.42 0.88 -7.13
C ILE A 259 1.64 -0.42 -6.35
N ILE A 260 2.52 -0.37 -5.36
CA ILE A 260 2.64 -1.43 -4.36
C ILE A 260 2.18 -0.88 -3.02
N SER A 261 1.04 -1.35 -2.54
CA SER A 261 0.45 -0.94 -1.27
C SER A 261 0.44 -2.06 -0.23
N GLY A 262 0.49 -3.30 -0.66
CA GLY A 262 0.61 -4.47 0.21
C GLY A 262 2.05 -4.76 0.63
N PRO A 263 2.26 -5.39 1.80
CA PRO A 263 3.58 -5.82 2.24
C PRO A 263 4.15 -6.93 1.35
N ILE A 264 5.44 -6.84 1.07
CA ILE A 264 6.21 -7.89 0.37
C ILE A 264 6.39 -9.09 1.30
N THR A 265 6.35 -10.30 0.76
CA THR A 265 6.67 -11.53 1.50
C THR A 265 7.94 -12.16 0.94
N TYR A 266 8.88 -12.53 1.80
CA TYR A 266 10.08 -13.29 1.44
C TYR A 266 9.93 -14.76 1.81
N TYR A 267 10.36 -15.65 0.93
CA TYR A 267 10.52 -17.07 1.23
C TYR A 267 11.50 -17.74 0.26
N ASP A 268 12.47 -18.47 0.80
CA ASP A 268 13.37 -19.37 0.07
C ASP A 268 14.03 -18.75 -1.17
N GLY A 269 14.61 -17.55 -1.00
CA GLY A 269 15.32 -16.82 -2.06
C GLY A 269 14.41 -16.04 -3.02
N LEU A 270 13.10 -16.09 -2.87
CA LEU A 270 12.14 -15.31 -3.65
C LEU A 270 11.43 -14.25 -2.78
N ILE A 271 11.11 -13.13 -3.37
CA ILE A 271 10.15 -12.17 -2.81
C ILE A 271 8.89 -12.13 -3.67
N TYR A 272 7.74 -12.11 -3.00
CA TYR A 272 6.42 -12.03 -3.61
C TYR A 272 5.84 -10.64 -3.41
N VAL A 273 5.69 -9.92 -4.49
CA VAL A 273 5.32 -8.50 -4.53
C VAL A 273 3.86 -8.38 -4.97
N PRO A 274 2.95 -7.93 -4.09
CA PRO A 274 1.55 -7.73 -4.45
C PRO A 274 1.39 -6.39 -5.20
N LEU A 275 0.68 -6.43 -6.34
CA LEU A 275 0.43 -5.23 -7.15
C LEU A 275 -1.00 -4.74 -7.00
N SER A 276 -1.09 -3.43 -6.80
CA SER A 276 -2.31 -2.65 -6.69
C SER A 276 -2.34 -1.51 -7.71
N SER A 277 -3.35 -0.64 -7.64
CA SER A 277 -3.53 0.44 -8.61
C SER A 277 -4.18 1.68 -7.99
N PHE A 278 -3.76 2.86 -8.45
CA PHE A 278 -4.47 4.12 -8.25
C PHE A 278 -5.59 4.35 -9.26
N GLU A 279 -5.76 3.50 -10.26
CA GLU A 279 -6.72 3.73 -11.33
C GLU A 279 -8.17 3.74 -10.81
N VAL A 280 -8.45 2.96 -9.75
CA VAL A 280 -9.74 3.00 -9.05
C VAL A 280 -10.13 4.41 -8.63
N ALA A 281 -9.18 5.24 -8.21
CA ALA A 281 -9.39 6.64 -7.85
C ALA A 281 -9.44 7.56 -9.09
N ALA A 282 -8.54 7.35 -10.05
CA ALA A 282 -8.47 8.12 -11.30
C ALA A 282 -9.75 8.01 -12.13
N ALA A 283 -10.47 6.88 -12.04
CA ALA A 283 -11.76 6.66 -12.68
C ALA A 283 -12.85 7.68 -12.27
N GLY A 284 -12.67 8.36 -11.12
CA GLY A 284 -13.52 9.47 -10.71
C GLY A 284 -13.37 10.75 -11.54
N LEU A 285 -12.33 10.84 -12.37
CA LEU A 285 -12.10 11.96 -13.29
C LEU A 285 -12.93 11.75 -14.56
N PRO A 286 -13.76 12.73 -14.98
CA PRO A 286 -14.69 12.55 -16.12
C PRO A 286 -14.01 12.23 -17.45
N THR A 287 -12.74 12.61 -17.63
CA THR A 287 -11.98 12.42 -18.86
C THR A 287 -11.07 11.21 -18.86
N HIS A 288 -11.03 10.44 -17.74
CA HIS A 288 -10.14 9.28 -17.63
C HIS A 288 -10.71 8.09 -18.41
N GLU A 289 -9.94 7.57 -19.37
CA GLU A 289 -10.26 6.30 -20.04
C GLU A 289 -10.12 5.14 -19.04
N CYS A 290 -11.21 4.64 -18.55
CA CYS A 290 -11.23 3.67 -17.46
C CYS A 290 -11.63 2.28 -17.92
N CYS A 291 -11.08 1.21 -17.40
CA CYS A 291 -9.87 1.09 -16.60
C CYS A 291 -9.03 -0.03 -17.21
N ARG A 292 -7.72 0.11 -17.16
CA ARG A 292 -6.80 -0.83 -17.81
C ARG A 292 -5.96 -1.64 -16.83
N THR A 293 -5.75 -1.10 -15.64
CA THR A 293 -4.85 -1.69 -14.64
C THR A 293 -5.54 -2.80 -13.88
N HIS A 294 -4.86 -3.92 -13.75
CA HIS A 294 -5.26 -5.01 -12.87
C HIS A 294 -4.18 -5.31 -11.83
N GLY A 295 -4.58 -6.08 -10.83
CA GLY A 295 -3.70 -6.58 -9.78
C GLY A 295 -2.90 -7.81 -10.21
N GLY A 296 -2.08 -8.28 -9.29
CA GLY A 296 -1.31 -9.51 -9.47
C GLY A 296 -0.24 -9.73 -8.43
N ILE A 297 0.57 -10.75 -8.66
CA ILE A 297 1.78 -11.04 -7.88
C ILE A 297 2.97 -11.12 -8.84
N ALA A 298 4.05 -10.42 -8.51
CA ALA A 298 5.36 -10.63 -9.12
C ALA A 298 6.25 -11.40 -8.14
N ALA A 299 6.88 -12.47 -8.59
CA ALA A 299 7.96 -13.10 -7.85
C ALA A 299 9.31 -12.63 -8.42
N LEU A 300 10.16 -12.11 -7.55
CA LEU A 300 11.50 -11.66 -7.91
C LEU A 300 12.55 -12.47 -7.14
N ASP A 301 13.68 -12.67 -7.75
CA ASP A 301 14.88 -13.21 -7.08
C ASP A 301 15.37 -12.23 -6.02
N ALA A 302 15.49 -12.67 -4.79
CA ALA A 302 15.83 -11.83 -3.65
C ALA A 302 17.26 -11.27 -3.68
N MET A 303 18.18 -11.92 -4.42
CA MET A 303 19.58 -11.49 -4.53
C MET A 303 19.76 -10.40 -5.59
N THR A 304 18.99 -10.45 -6.66
CA THR A 304 19.21 -9.65 -7.87
C THR A 304 18.05 -8.71 -8.23
N GLY A 305 16.85 -8.96 -7.71
CA GLY A 305 15.62 -8.27 -8.12
C GLY A 305 15.05 -8.75 -9.45
N ALA A 306 15.70 -9.71 -10.12
CA ALA A 306 15.24 -10.22 -11.42
C ALA A 306 13.87 -10.89 -11.31
N ALA A 307 12.99 -10.62 -12.27
CA ALA A 307 11.68 -11.23 -12.32
C ALA A 307 11.78 -12.74 -12.62
N VAL A 308 11.13 -13.57 -11.80
CA VAL A 308 11.09 -15.04 -11.94
C VAL A 308 9.80 -15.47 -12.58
N TRP A 309 8.66 -15.01 -12.07
CA TRP A 309 7.35 -15.24 -12.67
C TRP A 309 6.38 -14.10 -12.31
N ARG A 310 5.29 -14.04 -13.07
CA ARG A 310 4.21 -13.08 -12.89
C ARG A 310 2.86 -13.79 -12.95
N PHE A 311 1.94 -13.39 -12.07
CA PHE A 311 0.55 -13.79 -12.11
C PHE A 311 -0.35 -12.56 -12.21
N ASP A 312 -1.19 -12.49 -13.23
CA ASP A 312 -2.19 -11.45 -13.45
C ASP A 312 -3.55 -11.90 -12.93
N THR A 313 -4.22 -11.06 -12.12
CA THR A 313 -5.53 -11.41 -11.52
C THR A 313 -6.68 -11.35 -12.53
N THR A 314 -6.56 -10.57 -13.61
CA THR A 314 -7.53 -10.52 -14.70
C THR A 314 -6.83 -10.68 -16.05
N PRO A 315 -7.54 -11.04 -17.12
CA PRO A 315 -7.02 -10.86 -18.47
C PRO A 315 -6.65 -9.40 -18.74
N GLN A 316 -5.83 -9.18 -19.78
CA GLN A 316 -5.52 -7.83 -20.26
C GLN A 316 -6.81 -7.12 -20.68
N ALA A 317 -7.00 -5.87 -20.20
CA ALA A 317 -8.16 -5.08 -20.55
C ALA A 317 -8.22 -4.77 -22.05
N ALA A 318 -9.39 -4.94 -22.63
CA ALA A 318 -9.70 -4.57 -24.01
C ALA A 318 -10.68 -3.39 -24.05
N LYS A 319 -10.77 -2.70 -25.19
CA LYS A 319 -11.81 -1.67 -25.40
C LYS A 319 -13.19 -2.31 -25.26
N THR A 320 -14.07 -1.66 -24.51
CA THR A 320 -15.45 -2.09 -24.34
C THR A 320 -16.41 -1.06 -24.99
N THR A 321 -16.99 -0.19 -24.23
CA THR A 321 -17.98 0.79 -24.69
C THR A 321 -17.41 2.20 -24.65
N ILE A 322 -18.10 3.14 -25.30
CA ILE A 322 -17.93 4.57 -25.05
C ILE A 322 -19.01 4.96 -24.02
N ASN A 323 -18.61 5.59 -22.93
CA ASN A 323 -19.55 6.00 -21.89
C ASN A 323 -20.41 7.22 -22.32
N ARG A 324 -21.39 7.62 -21.52
CA ARG A 324 -22.30 8.73 -21.85
C ARG A 324 -21.62 10.10 -21.98
N ASP A 325 -20.38 10.24 -21.48
CA ASP A 325 -19.58 11.48 -21.60
C ASP A 325 -18.60 11.42 -22.78
N GLY A 326 -18.72 10.39 -23.64
CA GLY A 326 -17.91 10.22 -24.85
C GLY A 326 -16.51 9.63 -24.61
N VAL A 327 -16.24 9.09 -23.41
CA VAL A 327 -14.93 8.55 -23.02
C VAL A 327 -14.87 7.03 -23.26
N GLN A 328 -13.77 6.55 -23.84
CA GLN A 328 -13.54 5.14 -24.11
C GLN A 328 -13.37 4.35 -22.79
N MET A 329 -14.18 3.32 -22.63
CA MET A 329 -14.07 2.38 -21.51
C MET A 329 -13.28 1.14 -21.90
N TRP A 330 -12.64 0.53 -20.90
CA TRP A 330 -11.80 -0.64 -21.02
C TRP A 330 -12.17 -1.65 -19.92
N GLY A 331 -11.90 -2.94 -20.16
CA GLY A 331 -12.14 -4.00 -19.17
C GLY A 331 -11.80 -5.39 -19.68
N PRO A 332 -11.78 -6.39 -18.76
CA PRO A 332 -11.87 -6.22 -17.29
C PRO A 332 -10.62 -5.60 -16.69
N SER A 333 -10.75 -5.00 -15.50
CA SER A 333 -9.63 -4.43 -14.75
C SER A 333 -9.86 -4.54 -13.24
N GLY A 334 -8.91 -4.10 -12.42
CA GLY A 334 -9.03 -4.16 -10.96
C GLY A 334 -8.58 -5.51 -10.40
N ALA A 335 -9.36 -6.14 -9.52
CA ALA A 335 -8.98 -7.31 -8.75
C ALA A 335 -7.56 -7.18 -8.15
N VAL A 336 -7.29 -6.01 -7.57
CA VAL A 336 -5.97 -5.61 -7.08
C VAL A 336 -5.57 -6.40 -5.84
N VAL A 337 -4.25 -6.57 -5.62
CA VAL A 337 -3.70 -7.24 -4.44
C VAL A 337 -3.01 -6.20 -3.57
N TRP A 338 -3.54 -5.98 -2.34
CA TRP A 338 -3.01 -4.98 -1.42
C TRP A 338 -2.80 -5.50 0.01
N ASN A 339 -2.86 -6.83 0.19
CA ASN A 339 -2.52 -7.56 1.40
C ASN A 339 -1.17 -8.28 1.24
N SER A 340 -0.59 -8.74 2.36
CA SER A 340 0.64 -9.55 2.35
C SER A 340 0.32 -10.99 1.94
N PRO A 341 0.98 -11.54 0.92
CA PRO A 341 0.84 -12.96 0.56
C PRO A 341 1.27 -13.88 1.70
N THR A 342 0.60 -15.01 1.86
CA THR A 342 0.86 -16.02 2.88
C THR A 342 1.54 -17.23 2.28
N VAL A 343 2.63 -17.66 2.86
CA VAL A 343 3.41 -18.81 2.39
C VAL A 343 3.05 -20.08 3.15
N ASP A 344 2.59 -21.09 2.44
CA ASP A 344 2.46 -22.46 2.90
C ASP A 344 3.60 -23.31 2.34
N ALA A 345 4.68 -23.38 3.08
CA ALA A 345 5.87 -24.13 2.68
C ALA A 345 5.60 -25.64 2.52
N ARG A 346 4.70 -26.19 3.35
CA ARG A 346 4.35 -27.62 3.31
C ARG A 346 3.64 -28.01 2.02
N ARG A 347 2.73 -27.14 1.54
CA ARG A 347 2.00 -27.35 0.29
C ARG A 347 2.70 -26.77 -0.93
N GLY A 348 3.77 -25.98 -0.73
CA GLY A 348 4.38 -25.19 -1.79
C GLY A 348 3.39 -24.21 -2.40
N ALA A 349 2.56 -23.56 -1.58
CA ALA A 349 1.48 -22.69 -2.01
C ALA A 349 1.64 -21.25 -1.49
N LEU A 350 1.15 -20.30 -2.28
CA LEU A 350 1.03 -18.90 -1.93
C LEU A 350 -0.44 -18.51 -1.92
N TYR A 351 -0.94 -17.92 -0.82
CA TYR A 351 -2.32 -17.48 -0.69
C TYR A 351 -2.39 -15.96 -0.55
N PHE A 352 -3.35 -15.33 -1.23
CA PHE A 352 -3.61 -13.89 -1.12
C PHE A 352 -5.07 -13.57 -1.44
N GLY A 353 -5.52 -12.41 -0.97
CA GLY A 353 -6.84 -11.87 -1.28
C GLY A 353 -6.80 -10.86 -2.42
N THR A 354 -7.89 -10.72 -3.14
CA THR A 354 -8.09 -9.70 -4.17
C THR A 354 -9.21 -8.74 -3.80
N GLY A 355 -9.17 -7.55 -4.37
CA GLY A 355 -10.27 -6.60 -4.33
C GLY A 355 -11.25 -6.77 -5.47
N GLN A 356 -12.21 -5.84 -5.54
CA GLN A 356 -13.22 -5.75 -6.60
C GLN A 356 -12.59 -5.50 -7.98
N ASN A 357 -13.35 -5.70 -9.04
CA ASN A 357 -12.99 -5.16 -10.34
C ASN A 357 -13.16 -3.62 -10.35
N SER A 358 -12.42 -2.92 -11.19
CA SER A 358 -12.54 -1.46 -11.35
C SER A 358 -13.38 -1.07 -12.57
N SER A 359 -13.61 -2.02 -13.49
CA SER A 359 -14.45 -1.86 -14.67
C SER A 359 -15.13 -3.18 -15.06
N SER A 360 -16.23 -3.08 -15.82
CA SER A 360 -16.94 -4.24 -16.39
C SER A 360 -16.12 -4.94 -17.49
N PRO A 361 -16.29 -6.26 -17.68
CA PRO A 361 -17.09 -7.14 -16.86
C PRO A 361 -16.39 -7.57 -15.57
N ALA A 362 -17.15 -7.86 -14.52
CA ALA A 362 -16.61 -8.46 -13.32
C ALA A 362 -16.07 -9.88 -13.60
N THR A 363 -14.98 -10.24 -12.91
CA THR A 363 -14.25 -11.51 -13.13
C THR A 363 -14.42 -12.45 -11.95
N ALA A 364 -14.17 -13.75 -12.16
CA ALA A 364 -14.20 -14.75 -11.08
C ALA A 364 -13.01 -14.64 -10.09
N THR A 365 -12.15 -13.66 -10.27
CA THR A 365 -10.97 -13.41 -9.46
C THR A 365 -11.06 -12.11 -8.64
N SER A 366 -12.17 -11.38 -8.73
CA SER A 366 -12.49 -10.28 -7.81
C SER A 366 -13.03 -10.81 -6.49
N ASP A 367 -12.78 -10.11 -5.39
CA ASP A 367 -13.26 -10.46 -4.05
C ASP A 367 -13.04 -11.93 -3.71
N ALA A 368 -11.83 -12.39 -3.98
CA ALA A 368 -11.46 -13.78 -3.96
C ALA A 368 -10.21 -14.06 -3.13
N ILE A 369 -10.09 -15.29 -2.65
CA ILE A 369 -8.83 -15.86 -2.17
C ILE A 369 -8.27 -16.76 -3.28
N ILE A 370 -7.03 -16.51 -3.64
CA ILE A 370 -6.34 -17.22 -4.72
C ILE A 370 -5.15 -17.98 -4.15
N ALA A 371 -5.00 -19.23 -4.59
CA ALA A 371 -3.84 -20.06 -4.31
C ALA A 371 -2.99 -20.22 -5.58
N LEU A 372 -1.70 -19.92 -5.47
CA LEU A 372 -0.71 -20.17 -6.51
C LEU A 372 0.31 -21.20 -6.07
N ASP A 373 0.99 -21.80 -7.02
CA ASP A 373 2.22 -22.53 -6.81
C ASP A 373 3.36 -21.55 -6.50
N LEU A 374 4.10 -21.77 -5.40
CA LEU A 374 5.19 -20.88 -4.95
C LEU A 374 6.30 -20.71 -5.99
N LYS A 375 6.65 -21.77 -6.72
CA LYS A 375 7.82 -21.77 -7.62
C LYS A 375 7.49 -21.23 -9.00
N THR A 376 6.27 -21.50 -9.47
CA THR A 376 5.89 -21.25 -10.87
C THR A 376 4.86 -20.14 -11.05
N GLY A 377 4.17 -19.72 -9.98
CA GLY A 377 3.05 -18.79 -10.05
C GLY A 377 1.79 -19.38 -10.69
N ALA A 378 1.78 -20.69 -11.00
CA ALA A 378 0.62 -21.34 -11.59
C ALA A 378 -0.57 -21.33 -10.61
N LYS A 379 -1.74 -20.91 -11.10
CA LYS A 379 -2.97 -20.89 -10.31
C LYS A 379 -3.41 -22.31 -9.95
N ARG A 380 -3.59 -22.58 -8.67
CA ARG A 380 -4.08 -23.85 -8.14
C ARG A 380 -5.60 -23.85 -7.98
N TRP A 381 -6.14 -22.85 -7.30
CA TRP A 381 -7.58 -22.68 -7.10
C TRP A 381 -7.95 -21.22 -6.78
N VAL A 382 -9.25 -20.92 -6.87
CA VAL A 382 -9.86 -19.64 -6.49
C VAL A 382 -11.09 -19.92 -5.65
N PHE A 383 -11.24 -19.22 -4.54
CA PHE A 383 -12.46 -19.08 -3.77
C PHE A 383 -12.98 -17.65 -3.93
N GLN A 384 -14.06 -17.44 -4.65
CA GLN A 384 -14.71 -16.12 -4.77
C GLN A 384 -15.82 -16.00 -3.73
N ALA A 385 -15.73 -14.99 -2.85
CA ALA A 385 -16.75 -14.74 -1.81
C ALA A 385 -17.92 -13.90 -2.33
N LEU A 386 -17.66 -12.99 -3.25
CA LEU A 386 -18.65 -12.12 -3.86
C LEU A 386 -18.44 -12.06 -5.38
N ALA A 387 -19.43 -12.52 -6.13
CA ALA A 387 -19.44 -12.38 -7.58
C ALA A 387 -20.07 -11.06 -8.01
N ASN A 388 -19.72 -10.59 -9.21
CA ASN A 388 -20.28 -9.37 -9.81
C ASN A 388 -20.03 -8.11 -8.97
N ASP A 389 -18.85 -7.99 -8.33
CA ASP A 389 -18.43 -6.76 -7.68
C ASP A 389 -17.43 -6.02 -8.58
N ALA A 390 -17.90 -4.91 -9.15
CA ALA A 390 -17.07 -3.95 -9.86
C ALA A 390 -17.42 -2.55 -9.38
N TRP A 391 -16.41 -1.82 -8.91
CA TRP A 391 -16.57 -0.50 -8.33
C TRP A 391 -15.34 0.37 -8.59
N ASN A 392 -15.56 1.67 -8.77
CA ASN A 392 -14.53 2.69 -8.81
C ASN A 392 -15.05 4.04 -8.28
N ALA A 393 -14.18 5.05 -8.15
CA ALA A 393 -14.54 6.33 -7.53
C ALA A 393 -15.60 7.12 -8.29
N ALA A 394 -15.85 6.84 -9.58
CA ALA A 394 -16.97 7.46 -10.32
C ALA A 394 -18.33 7.06 -9.71
N CYS A 395 -18.43 5.89 -9.08
CA CYS A 395 -19.67 5.41 -8.46
C CYS A 395 -20.12 6.27 -7.27
N LEU A 396 -19.20 6.99 -6.60
CA LEU A 396 -19.51 7.88 -5.49
C LEU A 396 -20.45 9.04 -5.89
N SER A 397 -20.37 9.49 -7.13
CA SER A 397 -21.15 10.62 -7.67
C SER A 397 -22.07 10.22 -8.82
N GLY A 398 -22.22 8.93 -9.12
CA GLY A 398 -22.96 8.45 -10.29
C GLY A 398 -22.29 8.86 -11.61
N GLY A 399 -20.96 8.99 -11.62
CA GLY A 399 -20.16 9.34 -12.81
C GLY A 399 -20.28 8.30 -13.93
N ALA A 400 -19.99 8.72 -15.17
CA ALA A 400 -20.20 7.91 -16.37
C ALA A 400 -19.28 6.67 -16.45
N SER A 401 -18.15 6.67 -15.72
CA SER A 401 -17.20 5.57 -15.67
C SER A 401 -17.50 4.54 -14.57
N CYS A 402 -18.60 4.71 -13.80
CA CYS A 402 -19.03 3.68 -12.85
C CYS A 402 -19.47 2.42 -13.62
N PRO A 403 -18.93 1.22 -13.29
CA PRO A 403 -19.30 -0.02 -13.97
C PRO A 403 -20.76 -0.41 -13.71
N ALA A 404 -21.32 -1.20 -14.62
CA ALA A 404 -22.73 -1.60 -14.56
C ALA A 404 -23.06 -2.45 -13.32
N GLU A 405 -22.12 -3.27 -12.87
CA GLU A 405 -22.28 -4.13 -11.70
C GLU A 405 -22.38 -3.33 -10.41
N ASN A 406 -21.67 -2.19 -10.30
CA ASN A 406 -21.67 -1.25 -9.17
C ASN A 406 -21.84 -1.92 -7.80
N GLY A 407 -20.92 -2.83 -7.47
CA GLY A 407 -20.96 -3.62 -6.24
C GLY A 407 -20.52 -2.85 -4.99
N PRO A 408 -20.51 -3.51 -3.83
CA PRO A 408 -20.27 -2.87 -2.54
C PRO A 408 -18.79 -2.60 -2.22
N ASP A 409 -17.83 -2.99 -3.07
CA ASP A 409 -16.39 -2.89 -2.83
C ASP A 409 -15.96 -3.69 -1.58
N PHE A 410 -16.20 -5.01 -1.60
CA PHE A 410 -15.93 -5.91 -0.47
C PHE A 410 -14.64 -6.70 -0.62
N ASP A 411 -13.52 -5.99 -0.74
CA ASP A 411 -12.19 -6.59 -0.87
C ASP A 411 -11.82 -7.56 0.26
N PHE A 412 -10.94 -8.51 -0.05
CA PHE A 412 -10.08 -9.16 0.92
C PHE A 412 -8.80 -8.32 1.11
N GLY A 413 -8.88 -7.24 1.88
CA GLY A 413 -7.73 -6.38 2.19
C GLY A 413 -6.84 -6.93 3.31
N ALA A 414 -7.40 -7.76 4.17
CA ALA A 414 -6.66 -8.47 5.21
C ALA A 414 -5.87 -9.64 4.60
N SER A 415 -4.64 -9.84 5.09
CA SER A 415 -3.85 -11.02 4.71
C SER A 415 -4.55 -12.30 5.16
N VAL A 416 -4.48 -13.33 4.32
CA VAL A 416 -4.92 -14.68 4.68
C VAL A 416 -4.04 -15.19 5.82
N ILE A 417 -4.61 -15.81 6.83
CA ILE A 417 -3.87 -16.43 7.94
C ILE A 417 -3.87 -17.93 7.77
N LEU A 418 -2.71 -18.57 7.70
CA LEU A 418 -2.58 -20.02 7.74
C LEU A 418 -2.47 -20.47 9.20
N VAL A 419 -3.45 -21.21 9.68
CA VAL A 419 -3.44 -21.84 11.00
C VAL A 419 -3.15 -23.33 10.86
N GLU A 420 -1.95 -23.73 11.24
CA GLU A 420 -1.53 -25.15 11.24
C GLU A 420 -2.14 -25.87 12.44
N ARG A 421 -2.85 -27.00 12.21
CA ARG A 421 -3.57 -27.74 13.27
C ARG A 421 -3.45 -29.26 13.04
N ARG A 422 -3.55 -30.02 14.13
CA ARG A 422 -3.54 -31.50 14.08
C ARG A 422 -4.74 -32.10 13.31
N LYS A 423 -5.90 -31.42 13.32
CA LYS A 423 -7.15 -31.86 12.65
C LYS A 423 -7.33 -31.28 11.25
N GLY A 424 -6.25 -30.92 10.58
CA GLY A 424 -6.27 -30.22 9.28
C GLY A 424 -6.14 -28.71 9.45
N ASP A 425 -5.35 -28.11 8.57
CA ASP A 425 -5.07 -26.68 8.58
C ASP A 425 -6.27 -25.87 8.11
N LEU A 426 -6.31 -24.61 8.50
CA LEU A 426 -7.30 -23.64 8.02
C LEU A 426 -6.61 -22.40 7.48
N LEU A 427 -7.20 -21.85 6.45
CA LEU A 427 -6.95 -20.48 6.00
C LEU A 427 -8.07 -19.59 6.53
N LEU A 428 -7.73 -18.61 7.37
CA LEU A 428 -8.69 -17.60 7.82
C LEU A 428 -8.58 -16.38 6.92
N ALA A 429 -9.69 -15.96 6.34
CA ALA A 429 -9.79 -14.82 5.45
C ALA A 429 -10.87 -13.85 5.93
N GLY A 430 -10.48 -12.61 6.25
CA GLY A 430 -11.40 -11.53 6.63
C GLY A 430 -11.67 -10.61 5.45
N GLN A 431 -12.93 -10.22 5.29
CA GLN A 431 -13.41 -9.41 4.16
C GLN A 431 -14.03 -8.09 4.64
N LYS A 432 -13.95 -7.05 3.82
CA LYS A 432 -14.63 -5.75 4.08
C LYS A 432 -16.15 -5.88 4.29
N SER A 433 -16.76 -6.99 3.88
CA SER A 433 -18.17 -7.30 4.20
C SER A 433 -18.44 -7.50 5.70
N GLY A 434 -17.39 -7.60 6.53
CA GLY A 434 -17.49 -7.99 7.94
C GLY A 434 -17.62 -9.50 8.15
N GLU A 435 -17.44 -10.31 7.10
CA GLU A 435 -17.39 -11.77 7.20
C GLU A 435 -15.95 -12.26 7.37
N VAL A 436 -15.83 -13.34 8.14
CA VAL A 436 -14.63 -14.15 8.26
C VAL A 436 -14.94 -15.54 7.71
N PHE A 437 -14.08 -16.01 6.83
CA PHE A 437 -14.15 -17.34 6.24
C PHE A 437 -13.01 -18.21 6.78
N ALA A 438 -13.29 -19.46 7.09
CA ALA A 438 -12.28 -20.49 7.27
C ALA A 438 -12.36 -21.44 6.07
N LEU A 439 -11.27 -21.55 5.35
CA LEU A 439 -11.17 -22.36 4.15
C LEU A 439 -10.23 -23.54 4.38
N ASP A 440 -10.50 -24.65 3.73
CA ASP A 440 -9.66 -25.87 3.77
C ASP A 440 -8.66 -25.82 2.59
N PRO A 441 -7.35 -25.66 2.86
CA PRO A 441 -6.35 -25.60 1.79
C PRO A 441 -6.18 -26.94 1.03
N ASP A 442 -6.53 -28.07 1.67
CA ASP A 442 -6.44 -29.42 1.07
C ASP A 442 -7.66 -29.78 0.19
N ARG A 443 -8.73 -28.96 0.27
CA ARG A 443 -9.95 -29.10 -0.53
C ARG A 443 -10.22 -27.88 -1.40
N ASN A 444 -9.17 -27.36 -2.05
CA ASN A 444 -9.25 -26.24 -2.99
C ASN A 444 -9.98 -24.99 -2.44
N GLY A 445 -9.74 -24.66 -1.16
CA GLY A 445 -10.38 -23.51 -0.53
C GLY A 445 -11.86 -23.72 -0.17
N ALA A 446 -12.33 -24.96 -0.03
CA ALA A 446 -13.69 -25.24 0.40
C ALA A 446 -13.99 -24.60 1.77
N VAL A 447 -15.13 -23.94 1.90
CA VAL A 447 -15.55 -23.28 3.14
C VAL A 447 -15.81 -24.32 4.23
N VAL A 448 -15.09 -24.24 5.34
CA VAL A 448 -15.32 -25.03 6.56
C VAL A 448 -16.36 -24.33 7.44
N TRP A 449 -16.20 -23.05 7.67
CA TRP A 449 -17.18 -22.20 8.32
C TRP A 449 -17.06 -20.75 7.82
N ARG A 450 -18.12 -19.98 8.00
CA ARG A 450 -18.13 -18.53 7.82
C ARG A 450 -18.91 -17.85 8.93
N LYS A 451 -18.48 -16.65 9.31
CA LYS A 451 -19.13 -15.88 10.39
C LYS A 451 -19.09 -14.39 10.07
N ARG A 452 -20.25 -13.75 10.03
CA ARG A 452 -20.36 -12.30 9.93
C ARG A 452 -20.34 -11.69 11.34
N VAL A 453 -19.47 -10.71 11.57
CA VAL A 453 -19.36 -9.96 12.83
C VAL A 453 -19.48 -8.44 12.62
N GLY A 454 -19.18 -7.94 11.42
CA GLY A 454 -19.37 -6.57 11.01
C GLY A 454 -20.55 -6.39 10.04
N SER A 455 -20.94 -5.16 9.78
CA SER A 455 -21.96 -4.80 8.77
C SER A 455 -21.36 -4.56 7.38
N GLY A 456 -20.08 -4.19 7.35
CA GLY A 456 -19.29 -4.04 6.13
C GLY A 456 -19.53 -2.73 5.38
N SER A 457 -18.50 -2.28 4.69
CA SER A 457 -18.53 -1.19 3.72
C SER A 457 -17.21 -1.14 2.96
N SER A 458 -17.09 -0.30 1.95
CA SER A 458 -15.84 -0.03 1.23
C SER A 458 -14.66 0.40 2.13
N ASN A 459 -14.94 1.03 3.27
CA ASN A 459 -13.95 1.41 4.30
C ASN A 459 -14.25 0.76 5.65
N GLY A 460 -14.90 -0.39 5.68
CA GLY A 460 -15.37 -1.06 6.88
C GLY A 460 -15.08 -2.56 6.90
N GLY A 461 -15.80 -3.26 7.74
CA GLY A 461 -15.61 -4.69 7.94
C GLY A 461 -14.21 -5.03 8.43
N VAL A 462 -13.64 -6.16 7.97
CA VAL A 462 -12.24 -6.54 8.23
C VAL A 462 -11.38 -5.88 7.18
N HIS A 463 -10.70 -4.77 7.55
CA HIS A 463 -10.03 -3.91 6.57
C HIS A 463 -8.57 -4.32 6.35
N HIS A 464 -7.69 -4.15 7.34
CA HIS A 464 -6.25 -4.41 7.15
C HIS A 464 -5.75 -5.71 7.76
N GLY A 465 -6.45 -6.32 8.71
CA GLY A 465 -6.01 -7.61 9.22
C GLY A 465 -6.61 -8.06 10.54
N MET A 466 -6.43 -9.35 10.77
CA MET A 466 -6.79 -10.05 12.00
C MET A 466 -5.51 -10.57 12.65
N ALA A 467 -5.64 -11.06 13.90
CA ALA A 467 -4.59 -11.82 14.58
C ALA A 467 -5.15 -13.15 15.10
N THR A 468 -4.27 -14.12 15.34
CA THR A 468 -4.66 -15.37 15.97
C THR A 468 -3.56 -15.93 16.86
N ASP A 469 -3.98 -16.55 17.97
CA ASP A 469 -3.12 -17.36 18.86
C ASP A 469 -3.20 -18.87 18.52
N GLY A 470 -3.79 -19.20 17.36
CA GLY A 470 -4.05 -20.56 16.92
C GLY A 470 -5.32 -21.18 17.50
N LYS A 471 -5.93 -20.58 18.53
CA LYS A 471 -7.19 -21.01 19.14
C LYS A 471 -8.33 -20.05 18.83
N ARG A 472 -8.07 -18.76 18.86
CA ARG A 472 -9.02 -17.69 18.56
C ARG A 472 -8.50 -16.79 17.45
N ALA A 473 -9.39 -16.36 16.58
CA ALA A 473 -9.16 -15.27 15.64
C ALA A 473 -9.70 -13.97 16.27
N TYR A 474 -8.84 -12.96 16.37
CA TYR A 474 -9.17 -11.64 16.89
C TYR A 474 -9.42 -10.69 15.70
N VAL A 475 -10.69 -10.37 15.51
CA VAL A 475 -11.21 -9.68 14.32
C VAL A 475 -11.46 -8.22 14.66
N ALA A 476 -10.69 -7.34 14.05
CA ALA A 476 -10.87 -5.89 14.16
C ALA A 476 -11.85 -5.42 13.10
N ILE A 477 -12.90 -4.71 13.51
CA ILE A 477 -13.97 -4.21 12.62
C ILE A 477 -14.01 -2.69 12.63
N ALA A 478 -13.97 -2.10 11.43
CA ALA A 478 -14.10 -0.68 11.17
C ALA A 478 -15.38 -0.40 10.38
N ASP A 479 -16.52 -0.43 11.02
CA ASP A 479 -17.80 -0.10 10.39
C ASP A 479 -18.11 1.38 10.62
N PRO A 480 -17.90 2.30 9.65
CA PRO A 480 -18.30 3.70 9.77
C PRO A 480 -19.82 3.83 9.72
N GLU A 481 -20.36 4.90 10.29
CA GLU A 481 -21.78 5.22 10.09
C GLU A 481 -22.08 5.53 8.62
N ARG A 482 -23.20 5.02 8.12
CA ARG A 482 -23.66 5.26 6.76
C ARG A 482 -25.15 5.56 6.76
N LYS A 483 -25.57 6.55 5.96
CA LYS A 483 -26.98 6.87 5.75
C LYS A 483 -27.60 5.92 4.71
N ILE A 484 -27.62 4.62 5.04
CA ILE A 484 -28.24 3.57 4.22
C ILE A 484 -29.32 2.90 5.04
N ALA A 485 -30.51 2.75 4.49
CA ALA A 485 -31.62 2.11 5.17
C ALA A 485 -31.24 0.68 5.61
N GLY A 486 -31.50 0.37 6.88
CA GLY A 486 -31.18 -0.95 7.47
C GLY A 486 -29.70 -1.19 7.81
N TYR A 487 -28.79 -0.25 7.54
CA TYR A 487 -27.41 -0.36 7.93
C TYR A 487 -27.23 0.00 9.41
N VAL A 488 -26.70 -0.94 10.19
CA VAL A 488 -26.35 -0.73 11.60
C VAL A 488 -24.86 -1.05 11.76
N PRO A 489 -23.99 -0.05 12.03
CA PRO A 489 -22.57 -0.28 12.19
C PRO A 489 -22.27 -1.15 13.43
N LYS A 490 -21.29 -2.04 13.31
CA LYS A 490 -20.83 -2.93 14.40
C LYS A 490 -19.32 -2.83 14.59
N PRO A 491 -18.76 -1.61 14.77
CA PRO A 491 -17.32 -1.46 14.97
C PRO A 491 -16.92 -2.06 16.33
N GLY A 492 -15.76 -2.69 16.36
CA GLY A 492 -15.27 -3.30 17.59
C GLY A 492 -14.22 -4.36 17.35
N VAL A 493 -13.92 -5.13 18.41
CA VAL A 493 -13.05 -6.31 18.34
C VAL A 493 -13.85 -7.54 18.76
N TYR A 494 -13.74 -8.58 17.96
CA TYR A 494 -14.48 -9.83 18.11
C TYR A 494 -13.50 -11.01 18.20
N ALA A 495 -13.70 -11.94 19.11
CA ALA A 495 -12.93 -13.18 19.16
C ALA A 495 -13.78 -14.35 18.71
N LEU A 496 -13.34 -15.00 17.64
CA LEU A 496 -13.96 -16.21 17.10
C LEU A 496 -13.11 -17.42 17.42
N ASP A 497 -13.74 -18.56 17.73
CA ASP A 497 -13.03 -19.83 17.80
C ASP A 497 -12.55 -20.23 16.40
N VAL A 498 -11.27 -20.62 16.29
CA VAL A 498 -10.69 -21.02 15.00
C VAL A 498 -11.30 -22.29 14.45
N ALA A 499 -11.78 -23.19 15.33
CA ALA A 499 -12.27 -24.49 14.89
C ALA A 499 -13.64 -24.43 14.20
N ASP A 500 -14.54 -23.56 14.67
CA ASP A 500 -15.95 -23.56 14.27
C ASP A 500 -16.55 -22.16 14.03
N GLY A 501 -15.77 -21.08 14.19
CA GLY A 501 -16.22 -19.70 14.03
C GLY A 501 -17.16 -19.20 15.14
N ALA A 502 -17.30 -19.94 16.25
CA ALA A 502 -18.14 -19.52 17.37
C ALA A 502 -17.62 -18.24 18.02
N LEU A 503 -18.52 -17.27 18.22
CA LEU A 503 -18.19 -16.02 18.93
C LEU A 503 -17.90 -16.33 20.41
N ARG A 504 -16.70 -16.00 20.87
CA ARG A 504 -16.26 -16.20 22.25
C ARG A 504 -16.46 -14.95 23.11
N TRP A 505 -16.14 -13.80 22.56
CA TRP A 505 -16.41 -12.50 23.17
C TRP A 505 -16.44 -11.41 22.09
N SER A 506 -17.02 -10.25 22.44
CA SER A 506 -17.01 -9.05 21.61
C SER A 506 -16.86 -7.80 22.47
N GLN A 507 -16.16 -6.82 21.94
CA GLN A 507 -16.02 -5.49 22.52
C GLN A 507 -16.40 -4.44 21.48
N PRO A 508 -17.68 -4.04 21.41
CA PRO A 508 -18.14 -2.97 20.56
C PRO A 508 -17.48 -1.64 20.94
N VAL A 509 -17.18 -0.83 19.96
CA VAL A 509 -16.68 0.54 20.16
C VAL A 509 -17.80 1.53 19.86
N GLN A 510 -18.03 2.44 20.79
CA GLN A 510 -18.89 3.59 20.59
C GLN A 510 -18.02 4.84 20.32
N ARG A 511 -18.54 5.76 19.52
CA ARG A 511 -17.84 7.01 19.23
C ARG A 511 -17.59 7.84 20.51
N GLY A 512 -18.51 7.84 21.45
CA GLY A 512 -18.40 8.53 22.73
C GLY A 512 -18.51 10.07 22.68
N CYS A 513 -18.90 10.61 21.51
CA CYS A 513 -19.13 12.04 21.27
C CYS A 513 -20.19 12.23 20.18
N THR A 514 -20.81 13.39 20.11
CA THR A 514 -21.73 13.74 19.04
C THR A 514 -20.92 14.24 17.84
N PHE A 515 -21.14 13.63 16.71
CA PHE A 515 -20.56 14.05 15.44
C PHE A 515 -21.53 15.01 14.75
N ASP A 516 -21.03 16.20 14.38
CA ASP A 516 -21.75 17.10 13.49
C ASP A 516 -21.42 16.73 12.04
N PRO A 517 -22.42 16.40 11.20
CA PRO A 517 -22.18 16.14 9.78
C PRO A 517 -21.55 17.33 9.03
N ALA A 518 -21.67 18.56 9.54
CA ALA A 518 -20.99 19.72 9.00
C ALA A 518 -19.47 19.68 9.25
N ASP A 519 -19.04 18.98 10.30
CA ASP A 519 -17.62 18.74 10.63
C ASP A 519 -17.04 17.52 9.88
N ALA A 520 -17.85 16.81 9.09
CA ALA A 520 -17.32 15.73 8.25
C ALA A 520 -16.22 16.33 7.38
N PRO A 521 -15.00 15.81 7.45
CA PRO A 521 -13.98 16.26 6.53
C PRO A 521 -14.53 16.07 5.12
N LEU A 522 -14.69 17.18 4.39
CA LEU A 522 -15.06 17.19 2.96
C LEU A 522 -13.92 16.60 2.13
N VAL A 523 -13.41 15.46 2.55
CA VAL A 523 -12.33 14.74 1.91
C VAL A 523 -12.92 13.60 1.10
N GLY A 524 -13.68 13.98 0.09
CA GLY A 524 -13.80 13.13 -1.06
C GLY A 524 -12.59 13.37 -1.96
N LEU A 525 -12.15 12.36 -2.69
CA LEU A 525 -11.16 12.49 -3.78
C LEU A 525 -11.47 13.69 -4.71
N ALA A 526 -12.73 14.09 -4.82
CA ALA A 526 -13.19 15.27 -5.54
C ALA A 526 -12.70 16.61 -4.92
N GLU A 527 -12.55 16.71 -3.60
CA GLU A 527 -12.04 17.92 -2.94
C GLU A 527 -10.51 17.98 -2.97
N MET A 528 -9.83 16.81 -2.87
CA MET A 528 -8.40 16.74 -3.15
C MET A 528 -8.09 17.15 -4.60
N ALA A 529 -8.93 16.78 -5.55
CA ALA A 529 -8.84 17.20 -6.95
C ALA A 529 -9.07 18.71 -7.14
N LYS A 530 -9.80 19.38 -6.25
CA LYS A 530 -10.05 20.83 -6.29
C LYS A 530 -8.96 21.67 -5.62
N GLY A 531 -7.90 21.03 -5.08
CA GLY A 531 -6.76 21.73 -4.49
C GLY A 531 -7.06 22.44 -3.18
N LYS A 532 -8.14 22.12 -2.50
CA LYS A 532 -8.40 22.59 -1.14
C LYS A 532 -7.61 21.73 -0.16
N SER A 533 -6.36 22.12 0.07
CA SER A 533 -5.49 21.53 1.10
C SER A 533 -5.53 22.34 2.40
N GLU A 534 -6.47 23.25 2.58
CA GLU A 534 -6.63 23.92 3.86
C GLU A 534 -7.04 22.88 4.89
N ARG A 535 -6.11 22.65 5.81
CA ARG A 535 -6.30 21.84 7.00
C ARG A 535 -7.37 22.53 7.85
N SER A 536 -8.62 22.10 7.69
CA SER A 536 -9.58 22.33 8.75
C SER A 536 -9.00 21.72 10.04
N PRO A 537 -9.03 22.42 11.19
CA PRO A 537 -8.65 21.80 12.43
C PRO A 537 -9.48 20.52 12.59
N TRP A 538 -8.82 19.42 12.98
CA TRP A 538 -9.50 18.13 13.10
C TRP A 538 -10.63 18.24 14.12
N PRO A 539 -11.86 17.80 13.81
CA PRO A 539 -12.99 17.95 14.71
C PRO A 539 -12.76 17.20 16.02
N ALA A 540 -13.28 17.73 17.11
CA ALA A 540 -13.20 17.10 18.43
C ALA A 540 -13.81 15.68 18.44
N CYS A 541 -14.84 15.45 17.61
CA CYS A 541 -15.45 14.14 17.39
C CYS A 541 -15.13 13.63 15.98
N SER A 542 -14.38 12.54 15.89
CA SER A 542 -14.02 11.94 14.61
C SER A 542 -15.23 11.28 13.93
N TYR A 543 -15.40 11.53 12.62
CA TYR A 543 -16.33 10.78 11.78
C TYR A 543 -15.97 9.29 11.74
N TYR A 544 -14.66 8.99 11.57
CA TYR A 544 -14.16 7.63 11.56
C TYR A 544 -13.82 7.17 12.97
N TYR A 545 -14.33 6.01 13.34
CA TYR A 545 -14.04 5.31 14.60
C TYR A 545 -14.14 3.80 14.34
N GLY A 546 -13.81 2.97 15.32
CA GLY A 546 -13.72 1.54 15.12
C GLY A 546 -12.28 1.11 14.79
N HIS A 547 -12.09 -0.18 14.55
CA HIS A 547 -10.79 -0.80 14.41
C HIS A 547 -10.52 -1.20 12.96
N SER A 548 -9.82 -0.34 12.19
CA SER A 548 -9.39 -0.61 10.82
C SER A 548 -8.02 -1.27 10.76
N ALA A 549 -7.15 -0.91 11.70
CA ALA A 549 -5.80 -1.43 11.79
C ALA A 549 -5.76 -2.95 12.04
N ALA A 550 -4.75 -3.61 11.50
CA ALA A 550 -4.51 -5.01 11.77
C ALA A 550 -4.22 -5.23 13.27
N ALA A 551 -4.95 -6.14 13.91
CA ALA A 551 -4.73 -6.53 15.31
C ALA A 551 -3.41 -7.29 15.46
N VAL A 552 -2.86 -7.28 16.68
CA VAL A 552 -1.71 -8.12 17.11
C VAL A 552 -2.07 -8.82 18.40
N VAL A 553 -1.64 -10.04 18.56
CA VAL A 553 -1.77 -10.78 19.83
C VAL A 553 -0.40 -11.15 20.39
N ALA A 554 -0.19 -10.93 21.68
CA ALA A 554 1.02 -11.31 22.41
C ALA A 554 0.69 -11.63 23.86
N ASN A 555 1.22 -12.72 24.42
CA ASN A 555 1.14 -13.09 25.85
C ASN A 555 -0.25 -12.89 26.47
N GLY A 556 -1.30 -13.27 25.74
CA GLY A 556 -2.68 -13.17 26.18
C GLY A 556 -3.27 -11.77 26.16
N VAL A 557 -2.66 -10.83 25.44
CA VAL A 557 -3.15 -9.46 25.19
C VAL A 557 -3.40 -9.28 23.69
N VAL A 558 -4.54 -8.73 23.33
CA VAL A 558 -4.86 -8.29 21.97
C VAL A 558 -4.68 -6.78 21.90
N TYR A 559 -3.85 -6.32 20.96
CA TYR A 559 -3.60 -4.91 20.69
C TYR A 559 -4.35 -4.50 19.42
N ALA A 560 -5.25 -3.55 19.52
CA ALA A 560 -6.06 -3.09 18.41
C ALA A 560 -6.06 -1.57 18.32
N GLY A 561 -5.46 -1.06 17.24
CA GLY A 561 -5.49 0.36 16.89
C GLY A 561 -6.85 0.76 16.34
N ALA A 562 -7.26 2.00 16.58
CA ALA A 562 -8.56 2.50 16.14
C ALA A 562 -8.47 3.86 15.43
N LEU A 563 -9.45 4.12 14.58
CA LEU A 563 -9.54 5.35 13.79
C LEU A 563 -9.79 6.61 14.64
N ASP A 564 -10.24 6.43 15.90
CA ASP A 564 -10.36 7.51 16.89
C ASP A 564 -9.04 7.88 17.58
N GLY A 565 -7.92 7.34 17.10
CA GLY A 565 -6.58 7.60 17.62
C GLY A 565 -6.25 6.87 18.93
N LYS A 566 -7.02 5.86 19.28
CA LYS A 566 -6.80 5.07 20.51
C LYS A 566 -6.28 3.68 20.20
N LEU A 567 -5.21 3.29 20.90
CA LEU A 567 -4.81 1.89 20.98
C LEU A 567 -5.50 1.25 22.18
N ARG A 568 -6.30 0.23 21.95
CA ARG A 568 -6.99 -0.55 22.98
C ARG A 568 -6.31 -1.89 23.16
N MET A 569 -6.09 -2.29 24.42
CA MET A 569 -5.49 -3.56 24.80
C MET A 569 -6.53 -4.39 25.54
N PHE A 570 -6.77 -5.60 25.04
CA PHE A 570 -7.80 -6.48 25.58
C PHE A 570 -7.19 -7.78 26.13
N ASP A 571 -7.78 -8.34 27.17
CA ASP A 571 -7.51 -9.70 27.57
C ASP A 571 -7.97 -10.67 26.47
N ALA A 572 -7.05 -11.43 25.90
CA ALA A 572 -7.33 -12.34 24.80
C ALA A 572 -8.34 -13.45 25.16
N GLY A 573 -8.44 -13.78 26.46
CA GLY A 573 -9.33 -14.82 26.98
C GLY A 573 -10.80 -14.43 27.07
N ASN A 574 -11.09 -13.17 27.46
CA ASN A 574 -12.44 -12.74 27.79
C ASN A 574 -12.83 -11.36 27.23
N GLY A 575 -11.90 -10.67 26.53
CA GLY A 575 -12.15 -9.37 25.92
C GLY A 575 -12.13 -8.19 26.89
N LYS A 576 -11.87 -8.37 28.19
CA LYS A 576 -11.79 -7.26 29.14
C LYS A 576 -10.76 -6.23 28.68
N VAL A 577 -11.14 -4.94 28.65
CA VAL A 577 -10.19 -3.84 28.37
C VAL A 577 -9.19 -3.76 29.52
N LEU A 578 -7.91 -3.94 29.20
CA LEU A 578 -6.79 -3.85 30.13
C LEU A 578 -6.23 -2.43 30.20
N ARG A 579 -6.13 -1.77 29.03
CA ARG A 579 -5.65 -0.41 28.92
C ARG A 579 -6.11 0.25 27.62
N VAL A 580 -6.21 1.57 27.63
CA VAL A 580 -6.39 2.43 26.47
C VAL A 580 -5.29 3.48 26.46
N ILE A 581 -4.57 3.63 25.35
CA ILE A 581 -3.64 4.74 25.12
C ILE A 581 -4.30 5.64 24.08
N ASP A 582 -4.61 6.88 24.48
CA ASP A 582 -5.05 7.94 23.55
C ASP A 582 -3.81 8.61 22.97
N THR A 583 -3.61 8.45 21.67
CA THR A 583 -2.47 9.01 20.94
C THR A 583 -2.80 10.32 20.24
N LYS A 584 -4.04 10.74 20.28
CA LYS A 584 -4.56 11.96 19.63
C LYS A 584 -4.24 13.22 20.44
N VAL A 585 -2.98 13.44 20.67
CA VAL A 585 -2.47 14.60 21.43
C VAL A 585 -1.24 15.18 20.74
N PRO A 586 -0.89 16.44 21.00
CA PRO A 586 0.38 17.01 20.58
C PRO A 586 1.55 16.36 21.34
N TYR A 587 2.68 16.22 20.67
CA TYR A 587 3.92 15.69 21.23
C TYR A 587 5.09 16.62 20.95
N GLN A 588 5.95 16.77 21.94
CA GLN A 588 7.33 17.21 21.73
C GLN A 588 8.17 15.94 21.57
N ALA A 589 8.41 15.56 20.32
CA ALA A 589 9.08 14.29 20.05
C ALA A 589 10.56 14.34 20.44
N THR A 590 11.13 13.15 20.70
CA THR A 590 12.54 12.99 21.08
C THR A 590 13.50 13.55 20.02
N ASN A 591 13.10 13.55 18.75
CA ASN A 591 13.89 14.17 17.68
C ASN A 591 13.78 15.70 17.60
N GLY A 592 13.16 16.37 18.58
CA GLY A 592 13.05 17.82 18.64
C GLY A 592 11.94 18.43 17.77
N ILE A 593 11.21 17.60 17.03
CA ILE A 593 10.13 18.04 16.13
C ILE A 593 8.80 17.98 16.86
N ALA A 594 8.02 19.06 16.78
CA ALA A 594 6.64 19.05 17.25
C ALA A 594 5.79 18.14 16.33
N GLY A 595 5.07 17.23 16.94
CA GLY A 595 4.22 16.28 16.22
C GLY A 595 2.83 16.15 16.82
N HIS A 596 1.96 15.44 16.15
CA HIS A 596 0.60 15.16 16.60
C HIS A 596 0.21 13.74 16.23
N GLY A 597 -0.34 13.01 17.18
CA GLY A 597 -0.93 11.71 16.89
C GLY A 597 -2.30 11.84 16.23
N GLY A 598 -2.75 10.79 15.58
CA GLY A 598 -4.01 10.76 14.84
C GLY A 598 -4.58 9.35 14.79
N ALA A 599 -5.35 9.04 13.75
CA ALA A 599 -5.92 7.71 13.55
C ALA A 599 -4.83 6.63 13.55
N ILE A 600 -5.10 5.50 14.18
CA ILE A 600 -4.23 4.32 14.12
C ILE A 600 -4.85 3.36 13.12
N ASP A 601 -4.18 3.20 11.97
CA ASP A 601 -4.67 2.39 10.88
C ASP A 601 -3.57 1.47 10.32
N VAL A 602 -3.87 0.67 9.32
CA VAL A 602 -2.98 -0.26 8.60
C VAL A 602 -2.22 -1.20 9.54
N GLY A 603 -0.93 -0.96 9.83
CA GLY A 603 -0.08 -1.79 10.67
C GLY A 603 -0.46 -1.81 12.15
N GLY A 604 -1.11 -0.73 12.62
CA GLY A 604 -1.54 -0.61 14.01
C GLY A 604 -0.37 -0.54 14.98
N ALA A 605 -0.21 -1.58 15.79
CA ALA A 605 0.84 -1.71 16.77
C ALA A 605 1.81 -2.85 16.41
N THR A 606 3.09 -2.68 16.76
CA THR A 606 4.09 -3.76 16.78
C THR A 606 4.52 -3.99 18.22
N VAL A 607 4.61 -5.23 18.65
CA VAL A 607 5.07 -5.63 20.00
C VAL A 607 6.27 -6.55 19.82
N ASN A 608 7.39 -6.17 20.38
CA ASN A 608 8.60 -6.98 20.31
C ASN A 608 9.40 -6.80 21.61
N GLY A 609 9.82 -7.91 22.23
CA GLY A 609 10.47 -7.90 23.54
C GLY A 609 9.61 -7.15 24.58
N ASP A 610 10.21 -6.19 25.26
CA ASP A 610 9.63 -5.35 26.31
C ASP A 610 9.07 -4.02 25.82
N GLN A 611 8.91 -3.84 24.50
CA GLN A 611 8.46 -2.59 23.89
C GLN A 611 7.25 -2.75 22.97
N LEU A 612 6.46 -1.67 22.92
CA LEU A 612 5.29 -1.49 22.09
C LEU A 612 5.50 -0.27 21.20
N PHE A 613 5.42 -0.45 19.90
CA PHE A 613 5.60 0.57 18.88
C PHE A 613 4.24 0.91 18.26
N ILE A 614 3.87 2.18 18.23
CA ILE A 614 2.58 2.66 17.72
C ILE A 614 2.84 3.67 16.62
N LEU A 615 2.32 3.42 15.44
CA LEU A 615 2.21 4.42 14.37
C LEU A 615 0.90 5.18 14.56
N SER A 616 0.98 6.48 14.76
CA SER A 616 -0.19 7.33 15.01
C SER A 616 -0.27 8.49 14.03
N GLY A 617 -1.32 8.46 13.22
CA GLY A 617 -1.63 9.38 12.15
C GLY A 617 -1.94 8.66 10.84
N TYR A 618 -3.16 8.87 10.29
CA TYR A 618 -3.54 8.34 8.99
C TYR A 618 -4.55 9.25 8.31
N GLY A 619 -4.07 10.17 7.47
CA GLY A 619 -4.88 11.18 6.82
C GLY A 619 -5.29 10.88 5.37
N MET A 620 -5.15 9.61 4.90
CA MET A 620 -5.23 9.29 3.48
C MET A 620 -6.64 9.39 2.89
N PHE A 621 -7.68 8.96 3.62
CA PHE A 621 -9.07 8.94 3.14
C PHE A 621 -10.00 9.74 4.08
N GLY A 622 -9.50 10.84 4.63
CA GLY A 622 -10.27 11.66 5.56
C GLY A 622 -10.26 11.20 7.01
N GLN A 623 -9.44 10.21 7.35
CA GLN A 623 -9.15 9.88 8.74
C GLN A 623 -8.21 10.93 9.35
N MET A 624 -8.01 10.87 10.65
CA MET A 624 -7.22 11.83 11.39
C MET A 624 -5.74 11.77 11.04
N PRO A 625 -5.15 12.84 10.45
CA PRO A 625 -3.73 12.90 10.16
C PRO A 625 -2.89 12.90 11.42
N GLY A 626 -1.61 12.55 11.29
CA GLY A 626 -0.60 12.59 12.32
C GLY A 626 0.72 12.07 11.78
N ASN A 627 1.78 12.18 12.56
CA ASN A 627 3.13 11.93 12.09
C ASN A 627 4.03 11.24 13.15
N MET A 628 3.42 10.48 14.07
CA MET A 628 4.13 9.98 15.25
C MET A 628 4.46 8.49 15.15
N LEU A 629 5.72 8.14 15.42
CA LEU A 629 6.11 6.86 15.99
C LEU A 629 6.22 7.05 17.51
N LEU A 630 5.46 6.28 18.29
CA LEU A 630 5.47 6.29 19.75
C LEU A 630 5.97 4.96 20.26
N VAL A 631 6.95 4.96 21.15
CA VAL A 631 7.53 3.74 21.73
C VAL A 631 7.29 3.72 23.22
N TYR A 632 6.52 2.71 23.65
CA TYR A 632 6.19 2.46 25.03
C TYR A 632 6.95 1.23 25.55
N GLY A 633 7.26 1.22 26.82
CA GLY A 633 7.88 0.09 27.49
C GLY A 633 7.77 0.20 29.00
N LEU A 634 8.33 -0.76 29.71
CA LEU A 634 8.42 -0.71 31.16
C LEU A 634 9.64 0.15 31.55
N LYS A 635 9.44 1.15 32.40
CA LYS A 635 10.59 1.79 33.03
C LYS A 635 11.33 0.78 33.90
N THR A 636 12.55 0.48 33.56
CA THR A 636 13.47 -0.18 34.50
C THR A 636 13.65 0.74 35.69
N ALA A 637 13.42 0.25 36.90
CA ALA A 637 13.81 0.99 38.10
C ALA A 637 15.31 1.27 37.99
N ARG A 638 15.66 2.55 37.88
CA ARG A 638 17.07 2.99 37.95
C ARG A 638 17.60 2.79 39.35
#